data_89f3a6270ac95c06fe086c9a7dac2443
#
_entry.id   89f3a6270ac95c06fe086c9a7dac2443
#
_cell.length_a   1.000
_cell.length_b   1.000
_cell.length_c   1.000
_cell.angle_alpha   90.00
_cell.angle_beta   90.00
_cell.angle_gamma   90.00
#
_symmetry.space_group_name_H-M   'P 1'
#
loop_
_entity.id
_entity.type
_entity.pdbx_description
1 polymer ?
#
loop_
_entity_poly.entity_id
_entity_poly.type
_entity_poly.pdbx_seq_one_letter_code
_entity_poly.pdbx_strand_id
1 'polypeptide(L)'
;MENLVIQELILTSVTRENYSKFCSALEHLNHKYYIDSEQVISDYDYDTLFKKIEAFELVHPELDNSQSPTKQVAKGAQASFETVAHSVPMLSLSNSYNAEDLRDFDDSIRKELGVVNYEYYVEPKFDGSSIALLYQNNKLVRAATRGDGAQGEDITANARMVRHIVAQVDFNKLGYETVELRGEVVINKAVFDKMNEQREEQGLATFQNTRNTASGSLRMKDNAEVKNRNLEAFIYSVGFIKPELGEGTLEVSQSKNIEVLSQLGFQSAHGLGKVCNTIDDVITFCHEWEEKRAHYDYDIDGMVVKLNSISQQMSLGTTSHHPKWAIAFKFKAVEKPTKLLSIEYQVGRTGIVTPVAKVEAVSVGGVTVRSISLHNEDNILSKDIRIGDIVFIERAGDVIPQITRVDLSQRMNGQDFVYINQCPSCQSELIRRDGEAAWRCINTALCPAQNLEKIVYFASKDAMNINGLGKDIIKRFIELGLILDIPSIYQLDYDEILKLEGWKEKSVENLKLGIEESKGNEMHRLLIALGIDGVGNTMAKSLAKKLSYLLDFKHYSIEQWQSIDDIGPKLAQSLYDFFHSEENLAMLLKLESLGVNLRGAEINISGILFGKQIVFTGFRNTDLEKKIESLGGEIGNSLSKKTSILVMKEKGSGSSKEKKALDYGVEVMTVEEFESLYI
;
A
#
# COMPACT_ATOMS: atom_id res chain seq x y z
N MET A 1 -6.43 37.79 14.59
CA MET A 1 -6.07 39.14 14.07
C MET A 1 -7.04 39.43 12.96
N GLU A 2 -7.66 40.61 12.91
CA GLU A 2 -8.68 40.88 11.90
C GLU A 2 -8.04 41.00 10.51
N ASN A 3 -8.72 40.50 9.46
CA ASN A 3 -8.25 40.52 8.05
C ASN A 3 -7.82 41.89 7.58
N LEU A 4 -8.46 42.96 8.06
CA LEU A 4 -8.15 44.37 7.73
C LEU A 4 -6.72 44.76 8.17
N VAL A 5 -6.24 44.28 9.33
CA VAL A 5 -4.89 44.56 9.83
C VAL A 5 -3.83 43.86 8.97
N ILE A 6 -4.11 42.67 8.51
CA ILE A 6 -3.20 41.89 7.64
C ILE A 6 -3.08 42.51 6.27
N GLN A 7 -4.18 42.98 5.70
CA GLN A 7 -4.22 43.73 4.43
C GLN A 7 -3.43 45.03 4.49
N GLU A 8 -3.49 45.75 5.62
CA GLU A 8 -2.73 46.97 5.84
C GLU A 8 -1.21 46.67 5.92
N LEU A 9 -0.80 45.59 6.55
CA LEU A 9 0.61 45.15 6.62
C LEU A 9 1.16 44.75 5.24
N ILE A 10 0.34 44.13 4.38
CA ILE A 10 0.72 43.81 2.99
C ILE A 10 1.10 45.06 2.20
N LEU A 11 0.44 46.17 2.45
CA LEU A 11 0.68 47.46 1.76
C LEU A 11 1.81 48.28 2.41
N THR A 12 2.22 47.96 3.64
CA THR A 12 3.21 48.71 4.43
C THR A 12 4.60 48.12 4.32
N SER A 13 5.64 48.93 4.50
CA SER A 13 7.03 48.46 4.61
C SER A 13 7.37 48.02 6.04
N VAL A 14 8.23 46.99 6.17
CA VAL A 14 8.73 46.55 7.48
C VAL A 14 9.73 47.56 8.04
N THR A 15 9.55 47.97 9.29
CA THR A 15 10.45 48.83 10.06
C THR A 15 10.75 48.19 11.39
N ARG A 16 11.78 48.69 12.12
CA ARG A 16 12.08 48.16 13.46
C ARG A 16 10.91 48.26 14.45
N GLU A 17 10.08 49.29 14.30
CA GLU A 17 8.93 49.53 15.17
C GLU A 17 7.74 48.61 14.91
N ASN A 18 7.58 48.16 13.67
CA ASN A 18 6.46 47.31 13.29
C ASN A 18 6.84 45.88 12.99
N TYR A 19 8.13 45.52 13.02
CA TYR A 19 8.64 44.17 12.74
C TYR A 19 7.92 43.06 13.55
N SER A 20 7.75 43.28 14.86
CA SER A 20 7.03 42.34 15.73
C SER A 20 5.59 42.11 15.28
N LYS A 21 4.90 43.15 14.74
CA LYS A 21 3.52 43.02 14.21
C LYS A 21 3.50 42.16 12.95
N PHE A 22 4.48 42.31 12.07
CA PHE A 22 4.63 41.48 10.88
C PHE A 22 4.88 40.00 11.24
N CYS A 23 5.79 39.75 12.20
CA CYS A 23 6.03 38.37 12.69
C CYS A 23 4.75 37.76 13.28
N SER A 24 4.06 38.48 14.16
CA SER A 24 2.80 37.98 14.76
C SER A 24 1.69 37.76 13.72
N ALA A 25 1.63 38.57 12.68
CA ALA A 25 0.69 38.37 11.58
C ALA A 25 1.03 37.09 10.80
N LEU A 26 2.30 36.87 10.49
CA LEU A 26 2.76 35.66 9.79
C LEU A 26 2.59 34.39 10.65
N GLU A 27 2.86 34.46 11.96
CA GLU A 27 2.57 33.37 12.89
C GLU A 27 1.09 33.03 12.95
N HIS A 28 0.23 34.03 13.01
CA HIS A 28 -1.23 33.83 12.99
C HIS A 28 -1.68 33.17 11.69
N LEU A 29 -1.18 33.62 10.53
CA LEU A 29 -1.46 33.04 9.24
C LEU A 29 -0.95 31.60 9.14
N ASN A 30 0.25 31.33 9.68
CA ASN A 30 0.79 29.98 9.75
C ASN A 30 -0.09 29.07 10.60
N HIS A 31 -0.54 29.54 11.78
CA HIS A 31 -1.44 28.78 12.62
C HIS A 31 -2.77 28.49 11.93
N LYS A 32 -3.39 29.51 11.30
CA LYS A 32 -4.64 29.38 10.56
C LYS A 32 -4.51 28.40 9.40
N TYR A 33 -3.47 28.51 8.60
CA TYR A 33 -3.24 27.67 7.43
C TYR A 33 -2.86 26.23 7.80
N TYR A 34 -1.88 26.05 8.72
CA TYR A 34 -1.30 24.74 9.01
C TYR A 34 -2.06 23.94 10.09
N ILE A 35 -2.74 24.63 11.01
CA ILE A 35 -3.44 23.99 12.14
C ILE A 35 -4.97 24.02 11.96
N ASP A 36 -5.53 25.22 11.70
CA ASP A 36 -6.98 25.39 11.57
C ASP A 36 -7.51 25.03 10.18
N SER A 37 -6.65 24.78 9.19
CA SER A 37 -7.00 24.51 7.78
C SER A 37 -7.80 25.66 7.14
N GLU A 38 -7.54 26.90 7.56
CA GLU A 38 -8.24 28.09 7.12
C GLU A 38 -7.31 29.01 6.33
N GLN A 39 -7.57 29.18 5.03
CA GLN A 39 -6.85 30.12 4.19
C GLN A 39 -7.45 31.53 4.37
N VAL A 40 -6.73 32.39 5.12
CA VAL A 40 -7.20 33.75 5.48
C VAL A 40 -6.86 34.77 4.40
N ILE A 41 -5.78 34.59 3.66
CA ILE A 41 -5.30 35.45 2.56
C ILE A 41 -4.85 34.60 1.38
N SER A 42 -4.63 35.24 0.21
CA SER A 42 -4.09 34.54 -0.96
C SER A 42 -2.64 34.09 -0.74
N ASP A 43 -2.21 33.04 -1.45
CA ASP A 43 -0.80 32.58 -1.39
C ASP A 43 0.16 33.69 -1.84
N TYR A 44 -0.23 34.50 -2.80
CA TYR A 44 0.55 35.65 -3.26
C TYR A 44 0.74 36.69 -2.15
N ASP A 45 -0.30 36.99 -1.38
CA ASP A 45 -0.26 37.97 -0.28
C ASP A 45 0.58 37.42 0.89
N TYR A 46 0.46 36.12 1.17
CA TYR A 46 1.29 35.42 2.16
C TYR A 46 2.77 35.48 1.77
N ASP A 47 3.11 35.12 0.53
CA ASP A 47 4.49 35.18 0.03
C ASP A 47 5.05 36.60 0.03
N THR A 48 4.20 37.59 -0.26
CA THR A 48 4.59 39.02 -0.19
C THR A 48 4.95 39.40 1.24
N LEU A 49 4.14 39.02 2.23
CA LEU A 49 4.40 39.29 3.65
C LEU A 49 5.68 38.58 4.11
N PHE A 50 5.83 37.31 3.77
CA PHE A 50 7.01 36.50 4.09
C PHE A 50 8.31 37.12 3.57
N LYS A 51 8.35 37.45 2.27
CA LYS A 51 9.51 38.08 1.62
C LYS A 51 9.87 39.44 2.21
N LYS A 52 8.91 40.23 2.63
CA LYS A 52 9.16 41.53 3.29
C LYS A 52 9.87 41.35 4.63
N ILE A 53 9.47 40.35 5.44
CA ILE A 53 10.12 40.05 6.72
C ILE A 53 11.54 39.53 6.47
N GLU A 54 11.68 38.57 5.53
CA GLU A 54 12.98 37.99 5.18
C GLU A 54 13.97 39.04 4.68
N ALA A 55 13.54 39.93 3.77
CA ALA A 55 14.35 41.02 3.26
C ALA A 55 14.76 42.01 4.36
N PHE A 56 13.86 42.30 5.32
CA PHE A 56 14.20 43.17 6.47
C PHE A 56 15.21 42.51 7.40
N GLU A 57 15.07 41.23 7.69
CA GLU A 57 16.02 40.46 8.54
C GLU A 57 17.40 40.35 7.88
N LEU A 58 17.48 40.23 6.57
CA LEU A 58 18.75 40.18 5.84
C LEU A 58 19.56 41.48 5.97
N VAL A 59 18.86 42.61 6.02
CA VAL A 59 19.50 43.95 6.14
C VAL A 59 19.78 44.30 7.58
N HIS A 60 19.16 43.62 8.55
CA HIS A 60 19.31 43.83 9.98
C HIS A 60 19.80 42.61 10.73
N PRO A 61 21.03 42.10 10.47
CA PRO A 61 21.57 40.89 11.08
C PRO A 61 21.80 41.01 12.58
N GLU A 62 21.79 42.24 13.13
CA GLU A 62 21.88 42.52 14.56
C GLU A 62 20.60 42.24 15.36
N LEU A 63 19.48 41.99 14.66
CA LEU A 63 18.25 41.59 15.34
C LEU A 63 18.31 40.10 15.72
N ASP A 64 17.91 39.78 16.94
CA ASP A 64 17.66 38.39 17.32
C ASP A 64 16.40 37.88 16.61
N ASN A 65 16.60 37.25 15.45
CA ASN A 65 15.55 36.69 14.63
C ASN A 65 15.46 35.15 14.75
N SER A 66 16.07 34.57 15.78
CA SER A 66 16.07 33.11 16.03
C SER A 66 14.66 32.56 16.25
N GLN A 67 13.72 33.38 16.69
CA GLN A 67 12.31 33.06 16.88
C GLN A 67 11.41 33.59 15.76
N SER A 68 11.97 34.14 14.70
CA SER A 68 11.17 34.66 13.57
C SER A 68 10.39 33.53 12.88
N PRO A 69 9.12 33.77 12.50
CA PRO A 69 8.32 32.81 11.73
C PRO A 69 8.87 32.54 10.32
N THR A 70 9.83 33.34 9.83
CA THR A 70 10.57 33.07 8.59
C THR A 70 11.62 31.96 8.78
N LYS A 71 12.09 31.72 10.02
CA LYS A 71 13.08 30.69 10.41
C LYS A 71 12.47 29.56 11.21
N GLN A 72 11.30 29.75 11.76
CA GLN A 72 10.55 28.69 12.45
C GLN A 72 9.49 28.14 11.53
N VAL A 73 9.61 26.86 11.23
CA VAL A 73 8.51 26.10 10.64
C VAL A 73 7.48 25.85 11.75
N ALA A 74 6.19 25.95 11.42
CA ALA A 74 5.12 25.61 12.35
C ALA A 74 5.42 24.24 12.98
N LYS A 75 5.73 24.21 14.28
CA LYS A 75 6.16 23.01 15.00
C LYS A 75 4.98 22.05 15.12
N GLY A 76 4.87 21.13 14.17
CA GLY A 76 4.04 19.97 14.21
C GLY A 76 4.85 18.73 13.87
N ALA A 77 5.99 18.50 14.57
CA ALA A 77 6.75 17.25 14.42
C ALA A 77 5.92 16.12 15.02
N GLN A 78 5.17 15.38 14.19
CA GLN A 78 4.50 14.14 14.61
C GLN A 78 5.55 13.08 14.93
N ALA A 79 5.46 12.46 16.10
CA ALA A 79 6.37 11.39 16.51
C ALA A 79 6.20 10.12 15.65
N SER A 80 4.98 9.88 15.12
CA SER A 80 4.60 8.82 14.17
C SER A 80 3.35 9.27 13.42
N PHE A 81 3.17 8.77 12.20
CA PHE A 81 1.94 8.98 11.45
C PHE A 81 0.85 8.04 11.97
N GLU A 82 -0.34 8.57 12.26
CA GLU A 82 -1.49 7.76 12.63
C GLU A 82 -1.97 6.95 11.44
N THR A 83 -2.49 5.75 11.70
CA THR A 83 -3.14 4.93 10.68
C THR A 83 -4.61 5.29 10.63
N VAL A 84 -5.11 5.61 9.43
CA VAL A 84 -6.49 6.02 9.19
C VAL A 84 -7.14 5.15 8.12
N ALA A 85 -8.41 4.81 8.29
CA ALA A 85 -9.17 4.03 7.32
C ALA A 85 -9.60 4.90 6.13
N HIS A 86 -9.60 4.32 4.93
CA HIS A 86 -10.18 4.93 3.74
C HIS A 86 -11.70 4.83 3.73
N SER A 87 -12.39 5.84 3.18
CA SER A 87 -13.85 5.82 3.03
C SER A 87 -14.30 4.68 2.11
N VAL A 88 -13.50 4.39 1.07
CA VAL A 88 -13.64 3.25 0.16
C VAL A 88 -12.24 2.67 -0.09
N PRO A 89 -12.06 1.35 -0.21
CA PRO A 89 -10.74 0.75 -0.43
C PRO A 89 -10.02 1.30 -1.66
N MET A 90 -8.71 1.56 -1.54
CA MET A 90 -7.82 1.94 -2.65
C MET A 90 -7.26 0.67 -3.32
N LEU A 91 -7.98 0.17 -4.31
CA LEU A 91 -7.64 -1.06 -5.02
C LEU A 91 -6.46 -0.86 -5.98
N SER A 92 -5.71 -1.92 -6.23
CA SER A 92 -4.74 -1.99 -7.32
C SER A 92 -5.46 -2.15 -8.67
N LEU A 93 -4.75 -1.96 -9.78
CA LEU A 93 -5.26 -2.27 -11.13
C LEU A 93 -4.68 -3.60 -11.60
N SER A 94 -5.45 -4.35 -12.39
CA SER A 94 -4.89 -5.43 -13.20
C SER A 94 -4.01 -4.84 -14.29
N ASN A 95 -2.99 -5.60 -14.73
CA ASN A 95 -2.07 -5.14 -15.76
C ASN A 95 -2.35 -5.82 -17.11
N SER A 96 -2.09 -5.10 -18.18
CA SER A 96 -1.99 -5.59 -19.56
C SER A 96 -0.66 -5.11 -20.16
N TYR A 97 -0.10 -5.87 -21.09
CA TYR A 97 1.22 -5.63 -21.65
C TYR A 97 1.23 -5.56 -23.19
N ASN A 98 0.12 -5.90 -23.81
CA ASN A 98 -0.04 -5.95 -25.26
C ASN A 98 -1.49 -5.67 -25.68
N ALA A 99 -1.71 -5.57 -26.98
CA ALA A 99 -3.03 -5.29 -27.55
C ALA A 99 -4.03 -6.42 -27.34
N GLU A 100 -3.59 -7.67 -27.23
CA GLU A 100 -4.46 -8.83 -27.02
C GLU A 100 -5.06 -8.80 -25.61
N ASP A 101 -4.26 -8.53 -24.59
CA ASP A 101 -4.72 -8.35 -23.20
C ASP A 101 -5.81 -7.26 -23.11
N LEU A 102 -5.67 -6.16 -23.89
CA LEU A 102 -6.69 -5.10 -23.93
C LEU A 102 -7.98 -5.55 -24.63
N ARG A 103 -7.87 -6.40 -25.66
CA ARG A 103 -9.06 -6.98 -26.31
C ARG A 103 -9.77 -7.98 -25.39
N ASP A 104 -9.02 -8.80 -24.66
CA ASP A 104 -9.58 -9.70 -23.64
C ASP A 104 -10.32 -8.92 -22.54
N PHE A 105 -9.78 -7.78 -22.14
CA PHE A 105 -10.45 -6.87 -21.22
C PHE A 105 -11.77 -6.32 -21.81
N ASP A 106 -11.78 -5.87 -23.07
CA ASP A 106 -12.98 -5.41 -23.78
C ASP A 106 -14.03 -6.52 -23.87
N ASP A 107 -13.62 -7.75 -24.23
CA ASP A 107 -14.51 -8.91 -24.32
C ASP A 107 -15.13 -9.26 -22.96
N SER A 108 -14.36 -9.14 -21.87
CA SER A 108 -14.87 -9.37 -20.52
C SER A 108 -15.94 -8.34 -20.12
N ILE A 109 -15.71 -7.07 -20.43
CA ILE A 109 -16.66 -5.97 -20.20
C ILE A 109 -17.94 -6.18 -21.01
N ARG A 110 -17.80 -6.50 -22.31
CA ARG A 110 -18.91 -6.75 -23.22
C ARG A 110 -19.79 -7.88 -22.72
N LYS A 111 -19.17 -8.97 -22.27
CA LYS A 111 -19.86 -10.14 -21.72
C LYS A 111 -20.63 -9.84 -20.44
N GLU A 112 -20.05 -9.05 -19.52
CA GLU A 112 -20.68 -8.74 -18.23
C GLU A 112 -21.76 -7.66 -18.35
N LEU A 113 -21.56 -6.62 -19.17
CA LEU A 113 -22.55 -5.55 -19.38
C LEU A 113 -23.71 -5.98 -20.28
N GLY A 114 -23.48 -6.94 -21.19
CA GLY A 114 -24.50 -7.36 -22.18
C GLY A 114 -24.85 -6.26 -23.17
N VAL A 115 -24.05 -5.20 -23.28
CA VAL A 115 -24.25 -4.06 -24.20
C VAL A 115 -23.05 -3.87 -25.09
N VAL A 116 -23.24 -3.25 -26.26
CA VAL A 116 -22.21 -3.07 -27.29
C VAL A 116 -21.68 -1.63 -27.31
N ASN A 117 -22.44 -0.66 -26.76
CA ASN A 117 -22.09 0.75 -26.79
C ASN A 117 -21.61 1.21 -25.41
N TYR A 118 -20.31 1.40 -25.28
CA TYR A 118 -19.64 2.04 -24.16
C TYR A 118 -18.36 2.72 -24.65
N GLU A 119 -17.89 3.68 -23.87
CA GLU A 119 -16.70 4.44 -24.15
C GLU A 119 -15.65 4.19 -23.08
N TYR A 120 -14.39 4.32 -23.45
CA TYR A 120 -13.26 4.33 -22.54
C TYR A 120 -12.75 5.75 -22.32
N TYR A 121 -12.27 6.03 -21.12
CA TYR A 121 -11.40 7.14 -20.81
C TYR A 121 -10.00 6.60 -20.53
N VAL A 122 -9.02 7.07 -21.29
CA VAL A 122 -7.62 6.63 -21.21
C VAL A 122 -6.76 7.79 -20.76
N GLU A 123 -5.96 7.59 -19.73
CA GLU A 123 -5.13 8.64 -19.14
C GLU A 123 -3.73 8.11 -18.77
N PRO A 124 -2.70 8.99 -18.68
CA PRO A 124 -1.36 8.59 -18.23
C PRO A 124 -1.39 7.97 -16.84
N LYS A 125 -0.67 6.87 -16.68
CA LYS A 125 -0.42 6.24 -15.38
C LYS A 125 0.84 6.84 -14.77
N PHE A 126 0.64 7.85 -13.91
CA PHE A 126 1.74 8.50 -13.21
C PHE A 126 2.45 7.52 -12.27
N ASP A 127 3.78 7.60 -12.24
CA ASP A 127 4.62 6.79 -11.34
C ASP A 127 5.07 7.62 -10.14
N GLY A 128 4.28 7.57 -9.07
CA GLY A 128 4.46 8.37 -7.88
C GLY A 128 4.03 7.67 -6.60
N SER A 129 3.47 8.43 -5.68
CA SER A 129 2.89 7.95 -4.43
C SER A 129 1.40 8.28 -4.39
N SER A 130 0.57 7.24 -4.30
CA SER A 130 -0.88 7.41 -4.28
C SER A 130 -1.33 8.12 -3.00
N ILE A 131 -2.33 8.99 -3.14
CA ILE A 131 -2.91 9.78 -2.06
C ILE A 131 -4.44 9.78 -2.14
N ALA A 132 -5.08 9.72 -0.97
CA ALA A 132 -6.50 9.97 -0.78
C ALA A 132 -6.68 11.31 -0.07
N LEU A 133 -7.55 12.19 -0.57
CA LEU A 133 -7.83 13.51 -0.05
C LEU A 133 -9.30 13.59 0.36
N LEU A 134 -9.59 13.69 1.63
CA LEU A 134 -10.96 13.81 2.15
C LEU A 134 -11.30 15.27 2.43
N TYR A 135 -12.31 15.75 1.75
CA TYR A 135 -12.91 17.06 1.95
C TYR A 135 -14.25 16.93 2.67
N GLN A 136 -14.46 17.75 3.69
CA GLN A 136 -15.75 17.91 4.36
C GLN A 136 -16.06 19.38 4.53
N ASN A 137 -17.29 19.76 4.23
CA ASN A 137 -17.72 21.16 4.29
C ASN A 137 -16.72 22.10 3.60
N ASN A 138 -16.33 21.74 2.37
CA ASN A 138 -15.42 22.50 1.50
C ASN A 138 -13.94 22.55 1.95
N LYS A 139 -13.55 21.87 3.04
CA LYS A 139 -12.18 21.92 3.58
C LYS A 139 -11.51 20.55 3.50
N LEU A 140 -10.20 20.53 3.18
CA LEU A 140 -9.38 19.33 3.28
C LEU A 140 -9.19 18.98 4.76
N VAL A 141 -9.89 17.93 5.21
CA VAL A 141 -9.85 17.46 6.61
C VAL A 141 -8.84 16.35 6.81
N ARG A 142 -8.57 15.54 5.76
CA ARG A 142 -7.64 14.43 5.86
C ARG A 142 -6.99 14.12 4.51
N ALA A 143 -5.68 13.82 4.55
CA ALA A 143 -4.96 13.20 3.46
C ALA A 143 -4.25 11.95 3.95
N ALA A 144 -4.36 10.84 3.21
CA ALA A 144 -3.79 9.57 3.62
C ALA A 144 -3.01 8.90 2.47
N THR A 145 -1.93 8.18 2.80
CA THR A 145 -1.26 7.29 1.86
C THR A 145 -2.15 6.08 1.55
N ARG A 146 -1.87 5.36 0.45
CA ARG A 146 -2.63 4.15 0.10
C ARG A 146 -2.57 3.07 1.20
N GLY A 147 -1.42 2.91 1.87
CA GLY A 147 -1.18 1.86 2.84
C GLY A 147 -1.41 0.46 2.26
N ASP A 148 -2.22 -0.35 2.93
CA ASP A 148 -2.64 -1.69 2.49
C ASP A 148 -3.89 -1.68 1.59
N GLY A 149 -4.39 -0.48 1.28
CA GLY A 149 -5.60 -0.26 0.49
C GLY A 149 -6.87 -0.12 1.33
N ALA A 150 -6.93 -0.65 2.53
CA ALA A 150 -8.04 -0.45 3.48
C ALA A 150 -7.76 0.72 4.43
N GLN A 151 -6.50 0.90 4.79
CA GLN A 151 -6.03 1.97 5.68
C GLN A 151 -4.66 2.46 5.24
N GLY A 152 -4.36 3.73 5.52
CA GLY A 152 -3.10 4.37 5.20
C GLY A 152 -2.60 5.26 6.34
N GLU A 153 -1.43 5.87 6.18
CA GLU A 153 -0.88 6.81 7.14
C GLU A 153 -1.48 8.21 6.90
N ASP A 154 -1.90 8.88 7.95
CA ASP A 154 -2.36 10.27 7.90
C ASP A 154 -1.17 11.19 7.62
N ILE A 155 -1.17 11.78 6.43
CA ILE A 155 -0.15 12.70 5.95
C ILE A 155 -0.73 14.09 5.68
N THR A 156 -1.82 14.47 6.33
CA THR A 156 -2.58 15.69 6.06
C THR A 156 -1.69 16.95 6.11
N ALA A 157 -0.83 17.05 7.12
CA ALA A 157 0.07 18.19 7.25
C ALA A 157 1.07 18.28 6.07
N ASN A 158 1.62 17.15 5.63
CA ASN A 158 2.55 17.07 4.50
C ASN A 158 1.84 17.30 3.16
N ALA A 159 0.62 16.78 3.01
CA ALA A 159 -0.18 16.95 1.79
C ALA A 159 -0.46 18.44 1.48
N ARG A 160 -0.63 19.26 2.50
CA ARG A 160 -0.80 20.71 2.32
C ARG A 160 0.43 21.42 1.76
N MET A 161 1.60 20.78 1.81
CA MET A 161 2.84 21.30 1.21
C MET A 161 3.00 20.89 -0.26
N VAL A 162 2.15 19.98 -0.74
CA VAL A 162 2.18 19.48 -2.11
C VAL A 162 1.45 20.46 -3.02
N ARG A 163 2.08 20.86 -4.12
CA ARG A 163 1.48 21.75 -5.11
C ARG A 163 0.25 21.11 -5.73
N HIS A 164 -0.73 21.95 -6.06
CA HIS A 164 -2.01 21.56 -6.67
C HIS A 164 -2.94 20.72 -5.76
N ILE A 165 -2.62 20.58 -4.47
CA ILE A 165 -3.60 20.17 -3.46
C ILE A 165 -4.26 21.42 -2.92
N VAL A 166 -5.54 21.60 -3.25
CA VAL A 166 -6.31 22.78 -2.87
C VAL A 166 -6.88 22.56 -1.47
N ALA A 167 -6.52 23.41 -0.51
CA ALA A 167 -6.95 23.28 0.88
C ALA A 167 -8.45 23.50 1.09
N GLN A 168 -9.06 24.34 0.27
CA GLN A 168 -10.48 24.66 0.35
C GLN A 168 -11.09 24.71 -1.06
N VAL A 169 -12.15 23.93 -1.28
CA VAL A 169 -12.85 23.77 -2.56
C VAL A 169 -14.34 23.79 -2.32
N ASP A 170 -15.08 24.55 -3.11
CA ASP A 170 -16.53 24.77 -2.92
C ASP A 170 -17.34 23.59 -3.50
N PHE A 171 -17.23 22.43 -2.89
CA PHE A 171 -18.00 21.24 -3.23
C PHE A 171 -19.49 21.38 -2.89
N ASN A 172 -19.83 22.22 -1.90
CA ASN A 172 -21.22 22.46 -1.52
C ASN A 172 -22.01 23.11 -2.67
N LYS A 173 -21.38 23.97 -3.50
CA LYS A 173 -22.02 24.50 -4.72
C LYS A 173 -22.33 23.43 -5.77
N LEU A 174 -21.63 22.30 -5.70
CA LEU A 174 -21.89 21.12 -6.53
C LEU A 174 -22.86 20.13 -5.89
N GLY A 175 -23.37 20.44 -4.70
CA GLY A 175 -24.32 19.59 -3.95
C GLY A 175 -23.68 18.50 -3.10
N TYR A 176 -22.38 18.64 -2.71
CA TYR A 176 -21.66 17.62 -1.95
C TYR A 176 -21.12 18.15 -0.62
N GLU A 177 -21.48 17.48 0.49
CA GLU A 177 -20.97 17.74 1.84
C GLU A 177 -19.58 17.13 2.04
N THR A 178 -19.41 15.90 1.55
CA THR A 178 -18.18 15.12 1.70
C THR A 178 -17.73 14.56 0.36
N VAL A 179 -16.45 14.77 0.02
CA VAL A 179 -15.82 14.26 -1.20
C VAL A 179 -14.47 13.67 -0.85
N GLU A 180 -14.20 12.41 -1.23
CA GLU A 180 -12.86 11.84 -1.21
C GLU A 180 -12.32 11.76 -2.64
N LEU A 181 -11.21 12.43 -2.88
CA LEU A 181 -10.49 12.41 -4.15
C LEU A 181 -9.30 11.46 -4.07
N ARG A 182 -8.89 10.93 -5.22
CA ARG A 182 -7.70 10.11 -5.35
C ARG A 182 -6.77 10.68 -6.39
N GLY A 183 -5.49 10.68 -6.05
CA GLY A 183 -4.44 11.22 -6.89
C GLY A 183 -3.13 10.48 -6.75
N GLU A 184 -2.16 10.92 -7.55
CA GLU A 184 -0.78 10.50 -7.47
C GLU A 184 0.10 11.70 -7.22
N VAL A 185 0.96 11.63 -6.20
CA VAL A 185 1.96 12.65 -5.89
C VAL A 185 3.24 12.29 -6.60
N VAL A 186 3.74 13.19 -7.41
CA VAL A 186 4.90 13.02 -8.30
C VAL A 186 5.92 14.11 -8.12
N ILE A 187 7.09 13.93 -8.73
CA ILE A 187 8.15 14.93 -8.84
C ILE A 187 8.43 15.14 -10.33
N ASN A 188 8.49 16.39 -10.76
CA ASN A 188 8.94 16.74 -12.10
C ASN A 188 10.40 16.31 -12.31
N LYS A 189 10.73 15.74 -13.47
CA LYS A 189 12.08 15.22 -13.77
C LYS A 189 13.18 16.27 -13.61
N ALA A 190 12.96 17.48 -14.12
CA ALA A 190 13.95 18.55 -13.99
C ALA A 190 14.16 18.99 -12.52
N VAL A 191 13.11 18.95 -11.70
CA VAL A 191 13.21 19.21 -10.25
C VAL A 191 14.00 18.09 -9.56
N PHE A 192 13.73 16.85 -9.92
CA PHE A 192 14.45 15.67 -9.39
C PHE A 192 15.94 15.73 -9.71
N ASP A 193 16.30 16.03 -10.97
CA ASP A 193 17.70 16.14 -11.42
C ASP A 193 18.42 17.25 -10.65
N LYS A 194 17.79 18.42 -10.51
CA LYS A 194 18.35 19.53 -9.74
C LYS A 194 18.56 19.19 -8.27
N MET A 195 17.63 18.44 -7.66
CA MET A 195 17.81 17.97 -6.27
C MET A 195 19.01 17.02 -6.15
N ASN A 196 19.22 16.17 -7.12
CA ASN A 196 20.37 15.25 -7.13
C ASN A 196 21.69 15.98 -7.34
N GLU A 197 21.76 16.95 -8.26
CA GLU A 197 22.93 17.84 -8.42
C GLU A 197 23.31 18.50 -7.09
N GLN A 198 22.35 19.11 -6.40
CA GLN A 198 22.59 19.74 -5.10
C GLN A 198 23.10 18.77 -4.03
N ARG A 199 22.60 17.53 -4.02
CA ARG A 199 23.06 16.49 -3.09
C ARG A 199 24.48 16.04 -3.39
N GLU A 200 24.84 15.90 -4.65
CA GLU A 200 26.20 15.58 -5.10
C GLU A 200 27.19 16.68 -4.68
N GLU A 201 26.82 17.95 -4.87
CA GLU A 201 27.63 19.11 -4.44
C GLU A 201 27.86 19.11 -2.90
N GLN A 202 26.87 18.60 -2.14
CA GLN A 202 26.96 18.48 -0.68
C GLN A 202 27.62 17.18 -0.21
N GLY A 203 28.05 16.29 -1.14
CA GLY A 203 28.63 14.98 -0.81
C GLY A 203 27.61 13.99 -0.22
N LEU A 204 26.31 14.21 -0.45
CA LEU A 204 25.23 13.35 0.01
C LEU A 204 24.86 12.32 -1.06
N ALA A 205 24.37 11.15 -0.63
CA ALA A 205 23.88 10.14 -1.57
C ALA A 205 22.67 10.68 -2.36
N THR A 206 22.66 10.48 -3.68
CA THR A 206 21.58 10.89 -4.56
C THR A 206 20.31 10.07 -4.34
N PHE A 207 19.18 10.66 -4.69
CA PHE A 207 17.90 9.93 -4.74
C PHE A 207 17.90 8.98 -5.94
N GLN A 208 17.27 7.81 -5.77
CA GLN A 208 17.32 6.74 -6.76
C GLN A 208 16.31 6.93 -7.89
N ASN A 209 15.08 7.34 -7.59
CA ASN A 209 14.01 7.60 -8.56
C ASN A 209 12.96 8.56 -8.00
N THR A 210 12.16 9.13 -8.89
CA THR A 210 11.10 10.10 -8.59
C THR A 210 10.04 9.53 -7.67
N ARG A 211 9.57 8.28 -7.90
CA ARG A 211 8.53 7.60 -7.11
C ARG A 211 8.93 7.42 -5.65
N ASN A 212 10.10 6.80 -5.40
CA ASN A 212 10.57 6.56 -4.03
C ASN A 212 10.86 7.87 -3.31
N THR A 213 11.33 8.89 -4.04
CA THR A 213 11.58 10.21 -3.49
C THR A 213 10.28 10.91 -3.12
N ALA A 214 9.23 10.82 -3.95
CA ALA A 214 7.90 11.35 -3.64
C ALA A 214 7.32 10.66 -2.41
N SER A 215 7.32 9.33 -2.37
CA SER A 215 6.80 8.55 -1.25
C SER A 215 7.56 8.80 0.06
N GLY A 216 8.88 8.85 0.01
CA GLY A 216 9.71 9.16 1.17
C GLY A 216 9.51 10.58 1.67
N SER A 217 9.34 11.54 0.75
CA SER A 217 9.11 12.94 1.10
C SER A 217 7.76 13.17 1.77
N LEU A 218 6.70 12.50 1.33
CA LEU A 218 5.37 12.57 1.95
C LEU A 218 5.36 12.06 3.41
N ARG A 219 6.35 11.28 3.81
CA ARG A 219 6.49 10.68 5.15
C ARG A 219 7.57 11.36 5.99
N MET A 220 8.05 12.52 5.59
CA MET A 220 9.00 13.31 6.35
C MET A 220 8.32 13.95 7.56
N LYS A 221 9.06 14.05 8.67
CA LYS A 221 8.56 14.67 9.90
C LYS A 221 8.59 16.20 9.84
N ASP A 222 9.39 16.76 8.97
CA ASP A 222 9.55 18.21 8.78
C ASP A 222 8.80 18.66 7.51
N ASN A 223 7.72 19.38 7.71
CA ASN A 223 6.87 19.89 6.62
C ASN A 223 7.61 20.90 5.74
N ALA A 224 8.60 21.65 6.27
CA ALA A 224 9.37 22.58 5.45
C ALA A 224 10.26 21.84 4.45
N GLU A 225 10.83 20.71 4.86
CA GLU A 225 11.56 19.86 3.91
C GLU A 225 10.64 19.30 2.84
N VAL A 226 9.39 18.91 3.18
CA VAL A 226 8.40 18.47 2.20
C VAL A 226 8.12 19.57 1.16
N LYS A 227 7.93 20.81 1.60
CA LYS A 227 7.73 21.96 0.71
C LYS A 227 8.90 22.15 -0.25
N ASN A 228 10.15 22.01 0.24
CA ASN A 228 11.37 22.16 -0.56
C ASN A 228 11.52 21.06 -1.63
N ARG A 229 10.81 19.92 -1.50
CA ARG A 229 10.81 18.84 -2.50
C ARG A 229 10.02 19.19 -3.75
N ASN A 230 9.23 20.27 -3.75
CA ASN A 230 8.37 20.68 -4.87
C ASN A 230 7.53 19.53 -5.44
N LEU A 231 6.89 18.78 -4.55
CA LEU A 231 5.97 17.70 -4.94
C LEU A 231 4.74 18.30 -5.62
N GLU A 232 4.17 17.56 -6.57
CA GLU A 232 2.95 17.92 -7.29
C GLU A 232 1.96 16.76 -7.25
N ALA A 233 0.64 17.08 -7.21
CA ALA A 233 -0.40 16.06 -7.18
C ALA A 233 -1.24 16.10 -8.45
N PHE A 234 -1.44 14.95 -9.08
CA PHE A 234 -2.41 14.74 -10.16
C PHE A 234 -3.61 13.98 -9.63
N ILE A 235 -4.78 14.60 -9.69
CA ILE A 235 -6.02 13.95 -9.24
C ILE A 235 -6.64 13.20 -10.42
N TYR A 236 -6.88 11.91 -10.24
CA TYR A 236 -7.33 11.01 -11.31
C TYR A 236 -8.69 10.35 -11.04
N SER A 237 -9.29 10.52 -9.86
CA SER A 237 -10.58 9.87 -9.56
C SER A 237 -11.27 10.53 -8.37
N VAL A 238 -12.60 10.48 -8.41
CA VAL A 238 -13.46 10.67 -7.25
C VAL A 238 -13.67 9.29 -6.60
N GLY A 239 -13.26 9.15 -5.35
CA GLY A 239 -13.31 7.88 -4.62
C GLY A 239 -14.62 7.67 -3.87
N PHE A 240 -15.12 8.74 -3.23
CA PHE A 240 -16.34 8.71 -2.44
C PHE A 240 -17.03 10.06 -2.43
N ILE A 241 -18.35 10.06 -2.44
CA ILE A 241 -19.18 11.26 -2.36
C ILE A 241 -20.34 11.00 -1.38
N LYS A 242 -20.64 12.03 -0.58
CA LYS A 242 -21.88 12.10 0.19
C LYS A 242 -22.63 13.36 -0.25
N PRO A 243 -23.78 13.23 -0.89
CA PRO A 243 -24.58 14.38 -1.32
C PRO A 243 -25.18 15.09 -0.11
N GLU A 244 -25.31 16.41 -0.22
CA GLU A 244 -26.01 17.23 0.78
C GLU A 244 -27.52 17.30 0.48
N LEU A 245 -27.90 17.63 -0.74
CA LEU A 245 -29.27 17.63 -1.29
C LEU A 245 -29.21 18.06 -2.77
N GLY A 246 -29.50 17.19 -3.72
CA GLY A 246 -29.64 17.58 -5.12
C GLY A 246 -28.88 16.68 -6.11
N GLU A 247 -29.12 16.91 -7.40
CA GLU A 247 -28.39 16.24 -8.48
C GLU A 247 -27.00 16.88 -8.65
N GLY A 248 -25.94 16.21 -8.21
CA GLY A 248 -24.57 16.68 -8.37
C GLY A 248 -24.06 16.54 -9.81
N THR A 249 -23.03 17.32 -10.15
CA THR A 249 -22.39 17.31 -11.49
C THR A 249 -21.30 16.24 -11.64
N LEU A 250 -20.84 15.66 -10.52
CA LEU A 250 -19.94 14.51 -10.50
C LEU A 250 -20.75 13.23 -10.68
N GLU A 251 -20.10 12.09 -10.98
CA GLU A 251 -20.71 10.76 -11.16
C GLU A 251 -21.37 10.48 -12.52
N VAL A 252 -21.29 11.39 -13.51
CA VAL A 252 -21.83 11.12 -14.85
C VAL A 252 -20.84 10.29 -15.67
N SER A 253 -19.61 10.79 -15.83
CA SER A 253 -18.55 10.11 -16.55
C SER A 253 -17.18 10.44 -15.99
N GLN A 254 -16.21 9.54 -16.19
CA GLN A 254 -14.83 9.74 -15.76
C GLN A 254 -14.22 11.00 -16.39
N SER A 255 -14.40 11.19 -17.69
CA SER A 255 -13.90 12.36 -18.42
C SER A 255 -14.47 13.67 -17.88
N LYS A 256 -15.77 13.70 -17.55
CA LYS A 256 -16.42 14.89 -16.98
C LYS A 256 -15.95 15.17 -15.57
N ASN A 257 -15.75 14.14 -14.74
CA ASN A 257 -15.18 14.30 -13.40
C ASN A 257 -13.78 14.96 -13.47
N ILE A 258 -12.91 14.49 -14.38
CA ILE A 258 -11.59 15.07 -14.59
C ILE A 258 -11.64 16.53 -15.04
N GLU A 259 -12.58 16.87 -15.93
CA GLU A 259 -12.82 18.27 -16.36
C GLU A 259 -13.25 19.15 -15.18
N VAL A 260 -14.25 18.72 -14.40
CA VAL A 260 -14.76 19.45 -13.23
C VAL A 260 -13.66 19.64 -12.18
N LEU A 261 -12.86 18.60 -11.88
CA LEU A 261 -11.74 18.70 -10.95
C LEU A 261 -10.68 19.71 -11.42
N SER A 262 -10.40 19.76 -12.73
CA SER A 262 -9.52 20.79 -13.30
C SER A 262 -10.08 22.22 -13.13
N GLN A 263 -11.40 22.41 -13.34
CA GLN A 263 -12.08 23.70 -13.13
C GLN A 263 -12.09 24.14 -11.65
N LEU A 264 -12.05 23.19 -10.72
CA LEU A 264 -11.93 23.44 -9.29
C LEU A 264 -10.49 23.76 -8.83
N GLY A 265 -9.53 23.77 -9.75
CA GLY A 265 -8.14 24.16 -9.50
C GLY A 265 -7.19 22.98 -9.20
N PHE A 266 -7.65 21.74 -9.30
CA PHE A 266 -6.77 20.58 -9.19
C PHE A 266 -6.00 20.32 -10.49
N GLN A 267 -4.76 19.94 -10.39
CA GLN A 267 -4.05 19.33 -11.51
C GLN A 267 -4.58 17.93 -11.73
N SER A 268 -4.94 17.60 -12.95
CA SER A 268 -5.54 16.31 -13.32
C SER A 268 -5.06 15.87 -14.71
N ALA A 269 -5.54 14.73 -15.18
CA ALA A 269 -5.27 14.28 -16.54
C ALA A 269 -6.07 15.05 -17.62
N HIS A 270 -6.74 16.17 -17.27
CA HIS A 270 -7.44 17.00 -18.24
C HIS A 270 -6.48 17.52 -19.32
N GLY A 271 -6.84 17.30 -20.60
CA GLY A 271 -5.97 17.60 -21.74
C GLY A 271 -4.86 16.56 -22.04
N LEU A 272 -4.62 15.62 -21.12
CA LEU A 272 -3.69 14.51 -21.30
C LEU A 272 -4.41 13.20 -21.62
N GLY A 273 -5.62 13.03 -21.07
CA GLY A 273 -6.48 11.87 -21.32
C GLY A 273 -7.34 12.05 -22.57
N LYS A 274 -7.87 10.92 -23.05
CA LYS A 274 -8.71 10.87 -24.25
C LYS A 274 -9.91 9.94 -24.04
N VAL A 275 -11.09 10.37 -24.51
CA VAL A 275 -12.25 9.46 -24.67
C VAL A 275 -12.07 8.66 -25.94
N CYS A 276 -12.15 7.35 -25.85
CA CYS A 276 -12.03 6.39 -26.95
C CYS A 276 -13.33 5.61 -27.10
N ASN A 277 -13.83 5.49 -28.33
CA ASN A 277 -15.09 4.81 -28.62
C ASN A 277 -14.91 3.31 -28.86
N THR A 278 -13.70 2.89 -29.18
CA THR A 278 -13.37 1.49 -29.48
C THR A 278 -12.09 1.07 -28.78
N ILE A 279 -11.90 -0.23 -28.59
CA ILE A 279 -10.65 -0.76 -28.01
C ILE A 279 -9.44 -0.52 -28.93
N ASP A 280 -9.64 -0.44 -30.24
CA ASP A 280 -8.55 -0.14 -31.18
C ASP A 280 -8.11 1.34 -31.08
N ASP A 281 -9.04 2.27 -30.78
CA ASP A 281 -8.67 3.66 -30.43
C ASP A 281 -7.86 3.71 -29.14
N VAL A 282 -8.21 2.88 -28.13
CA VAL A 282 -7.46 2.76 -26.88
C VAL A 282 -6.04 2.27 -27.15
N ILE A 283 -5.90 1.18 -27.92
CA ILE A 283 -4.60 0.59 -28.27
C ILE A 283 -3.73 1.64 -28.99
N THR A 284 -4.30 2.33 -29.97
CA THR A 284 -3.59 3.39 -30.72
C THR A 284 -3.09 4.49 -29.79
N PHE A 285 -3.95 4.97 -28.89
CA PHE A 285 -3.58 6.05 -27.96
C PHE A 285 -2.54 5.60 -26.93
N CYS A 286 -2.60 4.35 -26.48
CA CYS A 286 -1.56 3.79 -25.61
C CYS A 286 -0.18 3.77 -26.30
N HIS A 287 -0.12 3.37 -27.55
CA HIS A 287 1.13 3.36 -28.33
C HIS A 287 1.66 4.78 -28.59
N GLU A 288 0.79 5.77 -28.86
CA GLU A 288 1.23 7.16 -29.00
C GLU A 288 1.92 7.66 -27.71
N TRP A 289 1.41 7.28 -26.54
CA TRP A 289 2.01 7.66 -25.25
C TRP A 289 3.31 6.88 -24.95
N GLU A 290 3.43 5.66 -25.42
CA GLU A 290 4.68 4.89 -25.30
C GLU A 290 5.86 5.62 -25.97
N GLU A 291 5.62 6.31 -27.08
CA GLU A 291 6.62 7.16 -27.73
C GLU A 291 6.81 8.50 -27.02
N LYS A 292 5.71 9.15 -26.61
CA LYS A 292 5.72 10.48 -25.95
C LYS A 292 6.37 10.46 -24.56
N ARG A 293 6.34 9.33 -23.83
CA ARG A 293 6.82 9.25 -22.43
C ARG A 293 8.26 9.69 -22.25
N ALA A 294 9.13 9.47 -23.25
CA ALA A 294 10.54 9.82 -23.17
C ALA A 294 10.78 11.33 -22.99
N HIS A 295 9.88 12.15 -23.54
CA HIS A 295 9.95 13.62 -23.54
C HIS A 295 8.94 14.26 -22.57
N TYR A 296 8.20 13.46 -21.80
CA TYR A 296 7.23 13.95 -20.84
C TYR A 296 7.92 14.31 -19.51
N ASP A 297 7.49 15.40 -18.90
CA ASP A 297 8.12 15.97 -17.71
C ASP A 297 8.01 15.14 -16.45
N TYR A 298 7.10 14.16 -16.42
CA TYR A 298 6.87 13.27 -15.30
C TYR A 298 7.08 11.82 -15.70
N ASP A 299 7.46 10.98 -14.74
CA ASP A 299 7.54 9.55 -14.98
C ASP A 299 6.14 8.94 -15.03
N ILE A 300 5.92 8.16 -16.07
CA ILE A 300 4.72 7.36 -16.29
C ILE A 300 5.12 5.93 -16.64
N ASP A 301 4.46 4.96 -16.03
CA ASP A 301 4.76 3.54 -16.20
C ASP A 301 3.80 2.84 -17.17
N GLY A 302 2.83 3.58 -17.71
CA GLY A 302 1.82 3.07 -18.61
C GLY A 302 0.67 4.04 -18.82
N MET A 303 -0.48 3.49 -19.23
CA MET A 303 -1.75 4.18 -19.34
C MET A 303 -2.80 3.48 -18.46
N VAL A 304 -3.77 4.23 -17.95
CA VAL A 304 -4.94 3.66 -17.27
C VAL A 304 -6.12 3.75 -18.21
N VAL A 305 -6.70 2.60 -18.52
CA VAL A 305 -7.91 2.47 -19.34
C VAL A 305 -9.08 2.23 -18.41
N LYS A 306 -10.08 3.09 -18.45
CA LYS A 306 -11.28 3.03 -17.61
C LYS A 306 -12.54 3.08 -18.48
N LEU A 307 -13.60 2.39 -18.09
CA LEU A 307 -14.93 2.73 -18.66
C LEU A 307 -15.25 4.19 -18.35
N ASN A 308 -15.76 4.92 -19.35
CA ASN A 308 -16.06 6.36 -19.18
C ASN A 308 -17.32 6.56 -18.33
N SER A 309 -18.35 5.74 -18.47
CA SER A 309 -19.60 5.84 -17.72
C SER A 309 -19.47 5.33 -16.28
N ILE A 310 -19.73 6.20 -15.29
CA ILE A 310 -19.69 5.81 -13.86
C ILE A 310 -20.77 4.79 -13.51
N SER A 311 -21.97 4.87 -14.11
CA SER A 311 -23.02 3.89 -13.87
C SER A 311 -22.62 2.48 -14.35
N GLN A 312 -21.90 2.38 -15.46
CA GLN A 312 -21.37 1.10 -15.96
C GLN A 312 -20.23 0.58 -15.08
N GLN A 313 -19.35 1.48 -14.58
CA GLN A 313 -18.32 1.10 -13.59
C GLN A 313 -18.96 0.49 -12.33
N MET A 314 -20.01 1.12 -11.81
CA MET A 314 -20.74 0.61 -10.62
C MET A 314 -21.42 -0.74 -10.89
N SER A 315 -21.96 -0.93 -12.10
CA SER A 315 -22.60 -2.19 -12.50
C SER A 315 -21.62 -3.35 -12.54
N LEU A 316 -20.40 -3.15 -13.05
CA LEU A 316 -19.35 -4.18 -13.10
C LEU A 316 -18.73 -4.44 -11.72
N GLY A 317 -18.63 -3.41 -10.88
CA GLY A 317 -18.07 -3.51 -9.55
C GLY A 317 -16.59 -3.85 -9.52
N THR A 318 -16.17 -4.53 -8.45
CA THR A 318 -14.77 -4.84 -8.15
C THR A 318 -14.60 -6.32 -7.80
N THR A 319 -13.38 -6.83 -7.95
CA THR A 319 -12.93 -8.05 -7.29
C THR A 319 -12.41 -7.71 -5.88
N SER A 320 -11.87 -8.69 -5.16
CA SER A 320 -11.18 -8.43 -3.88
C SER A 320 -9.90 -7.58 -4.03
N HIS A 321 -9.34 -7.48 -5.23
CA HIS A 321 -8.03 -6.88 -5.47
C HIS A 321 -8.04 -5.71 -6.47
N HIS A 322 -8.93 -5.71 -7.44
CA HIS A 322 -8.97 -4.70 -8.51
C HIS A 322 -10.38 -4.45 -9.05
N PRO A 323 -10.64 -3.24 -9.61
CA PRO A 323 -11.87 -2.95 -10.32
C PRO A 323 -11.96 -3.76 -11.61
N LYS A 324 -13.18 -4.18 -11.99
CA LYS A 324 -13.42 -4.89 -13.25
C LYS A 324 -13.55 -3.94 -14.45
N TRP A 325 -13.75 -2.67 -14.20
CA TRP A 325 -13.99 -1.60 -15.18
C TRP A 325 -12.74 -0.79 -15.54
N ALA A 326 -11.57 -1.15 -14.99
CA ALA A 326 -10.32 -0.45 -15.26
C ALA A 326 -9.15 -1.44 -15.34
N ILE A 327 -8.21 -1.15 -16.25
CA ILE A 327 -6.97 -1.90 -16.44
C ILE A 327 -5.80 -0.95 -16.68
N ALA A 328 -4.60 -1.33 -16.24
CA ALA A 328 -3.37 -0.60 -16.51
C ALA A 328 -2.66 -1.22 -17.72
N PHE A 329 -2.49 -0.47 -18.80
CA PHE A 329 -1.61 -0.86 -19.90
C PHE A 329 -0.20 -0.42 -19.55
N LYS A 330 0.68 -1.38 -19.35
CA LYS A 330 2.09 -1.15 -19.00
C LYS A 330 2.94 -1.00 -20.26
N PHE A 331 3.73 0.06 -20.31
CA PHE A 331 4.70 0.23 -21.38
C PHE A 331 5.79 -0.84 -21.33
N LYS A 332 6.38 -1.15 -22.48
CA LYS A 332 7.53 -2.05 -22.52
C LYS A 332 8.64 -1.51 -21.64
N ALA A 333 9.16 -2.36 -20.78
CA ALA A 333 10.29 -2.02 -19.93
C ALA A 333 11.56 -1.79 -20.78
N VAL A 334 12.40 -0.87 -20.33
CA VAL A 334 13.68 -0.61 -21.00
C VAL A 334 14.69 -1.68 -20.58
N GLU A 335 15.15 -2.47 -21.55
CA GLU A 335 16.23 -3.43 -21.33
C GLU A 335 17.60 -2.72 -21.29
N LYS A 336 18.46 -3.14 -20.36
CA LYS A 336 19.86 -2.71 -20.27
C LYS A 336 20.78 -3.93 -20.20
N PRO A 337 21.88 -3.96 -20.95
CA PRO A 337 22.88 -5.01 -20.85
C PRO A 337 23.74 -4.84 -19.59
N THR A 338 24.11 -5.95 -18.96
CA THR A 338 25.07 -6.00 -17.86
C THR A 338 25.75 -7.38 -17.81
N LYS A 339 26.92 -7.47 -17.18
CA LYS A 339 27.66 -8.72 -17.06
C LYS A 339 27.22 -9.49 -15.81
N LEU A 340 26.94 -10.78 -15.96
CA LEU A 340 26.69 -11.71 -14.86
C LEU A 340 28.04 -12.13 -14.22
N LEU A 341 28.22 -11.74 -12.96
CA LEU A 341 29.49 -11.97 -12.22
C LEU A 341 29.49 -13.31 -11.50
N SER A 342 28.39 -13.63 -10.81
CA SER A 342 28.24 -14.88 -10.04
C SER A 342 26.77 -15.20 -9.81
N ILE A 343 26.49 -16.45 -9.38
CA ILE A 343 25.18 -16.86 -8.90
C ILE A 343 25.34 -17.29 -7.43
N GLU A 344 24.64 -16.59 -6.54
CA GLU A 344 24.55 -16.93 -5.12
C GLU A 344 23.22 -17.64 -4.83
N TYR A 345 23.13 -18.39 -3.73
CA TYR A 345 21.93 -19.11 -3.38
C TYR A 345 21.44 -18.66 -2.01
N GLN A 346 20.17 -18.32 -1.93
CA GLN A 346 19.47 -17.89 -0.71
C GLN A 346 18.50 -18.98 -0.26
N VAL A 347 18.50 -19.29 1.04
CA VAL A 347 17.59 -20.28 1.63
C VAL A 347 16.48 -19.54 2.35
N GLY A 348 15.25 -19.71 1.89
CA GLY A 348 14.06 -19.12 2.51
C GLY A 348 13.57 -19.91 3.73
N ARG A 349 12.59 -19.36 4.47
CA ARG A 349 12.00 -19.96 5.67
C ARG A 349 11.41 -21.37 5.49
N THR A 350 10.96 -21.70 4.28
CA THR A 350 10.40 -23.01 3.92
C THR A 350 11.45 -23.98 3.37
N GLY A 351 12.74 -23.63 3.44
CA GLY A 351 13.84 -24.40 2.89
C GLY A 351 14.05 -24.23 1.38
N ILE A 352 13.20 -23.48 0.66
CA ILE A 352 13.38 -23.21 -0.77
C ILE A 352 14.73 -22.52 -0.96
N VAL A 353 15.51 -23.02 -1.93
CA VAL A 353 16.80 -22.46 -2.33
C VAL A 353 16.61 -21.68 -3.62
N THR A 354 16.75 -20.36 -3.54
CA THR A 354 16.55 -19.45 -4.66
C THR A 354 17.91 -18.98 -5.19
N PRO A 355 18.22 -19.18 -6.48
CA PRO A 355 19.42 -18.64 -7.10
C PRO A 355 19.25 -17.14 -7.34
N VAL A 356 20.30 -16.35 -7.06
CA VAL A 356 20.35 -14.89 -7.21
C VAL A 356 21.58 -14.52 -8.03
N ALA A 357 21.36 -13.96 -9.20
CA ALA A 357 22.41 -13.40 -10.05
C ALA A 357 23.04 -12.17 -9.41
N LYS A 358 24.36 -12.11 -9.33
CA LYS A 358 25.13 -10.90 -9.07
C LYS A 358 25.64 -10.35 -10.39
N VAL A 359 25.33 -9.10 -10.68
CA VAL A 359 25.67 -8.44 -11.95
C VAL A 359 26.52 -7.21 -11.70
N GLU A 360 27.24 -6.76 -12.73
CA GLU A 360 27.84 -5.43 -12.70
C GLU A 360 26.75 -4.39 -12.48
N ALA A 361 27.08 -3.37 -11.67
CA ALA A 361 26.11 -2.34 -11.33
C ALA A 361 25.59 -1.62 -12.59
N VAL A 362 24.29 -1.67 -12.82
CA VAL A 362 23.67 -1.03 -13.98
C VAL A 362 22.41 -0.28 -13.57
N SER A 363 22.23 0.92 -14.11
CA SER A 363 21.05 1.73 -13.84
C SER A 363 19.91 1.36 -14.78
N VAL A 364 18.78 0.87 -14.23
CA VAL A 364 17.56 0.51 -14.98
C VAL A 364 16.36 1.13 -14.30
N GLY A 365 15.61 1.95 -15.03
CA GLY A 365 14.43 2.63 -14.46
C GLY A 365 14.78 3.47 -13.21
N GLY A 366 15.90 4.21 -13.25
CA GLY A 366 16.35 5.07 -12.14
C GLY A 366 16.88 4.33 -10.90
N VAL A 367 17.06 3.00 -10.94
CA VAL A 367 17.58 2.22 -9.80
C VAL A 367 18.85 1.47 -10.22
N THR A 368 19.88 1.50 -9.38
CA THR A 368 21.09 0.70 -9.59
C THR A 368 20.87 -0.75 -9.17
N VAL A 369 20.82 -1.64 -10.15
CA VAL A 369 20.64 -3.08 -9.96
C VAL A 369 22.01 -3.77 -9.85
N ARG A 370 22.18 -4.62 -8.82
CA ARG A 370 23.36 -5.45 -8.56
C ARG A 370 23.01 -6.92 -8.30
N SER A 371 21.73 -7.19 -7.99
CA SER A 371 21.26 -8.54 -7.65
C SER A 371 19.89 -8.77 -8.26
N ILE A 372 19.69 -9.95 -8.86
CA ILE A 372 18.48 -10.31 -9.59
C ILE A 372 18.08 -11.74 -9.22
N SER A 373 16.85 -11.97 -8.84
CA SER A 373 16.35 -13.32 -8.61
C SER A 373 16.31 -14.09 -9.94
N LEU A 374 16.86 -15.30 -9.93
CA LEU A 374 16.74 -16.24 -11.05
C LEU A 374 15.61 -17.25 -10.86
N HIS A 375 14.79 -17.07 -9.82
CA HIS A 375 13.64 -17.89 -9.45
C HIS A 375 14.01 -19.34 -9.10
N ASN A 376 14.43 -20.17 -10.08
CA ASN A 376 14.74 -21.58 -9.93
C ASN A 376 15.70 -22.05 -11.02
N GLU A 377 16.11 -23.31 -10.96
CA GLU A 377 16.97 -23.97 -11.94
C GLU A 377 16.36 -23.93 -13.36
N ASP A 378 15.06 -24.23 -13.49
CA ASP A 378 14.39 -24.31 -14.79
C ASP A 378 14.42 -22.97 -15.53
N ASN A 379 14.30 -21.85 -14.81
CA ASN A 379 14.42 -20.51 -15.42
C ASN A 379 15.85 -20.22 -15.89
N ILE A 380 16.87 -20.69 -15.20
CA ILE A 380 18.28 -20.54 -15.63
C ILE A 380 18.52 -21.35 -16.90
N LEU A 381 18.06 -22.60 -16.90
CA LEU A 381 18.24 -23.53 -18.05
C LEU A 381 17.44 -23.06 -19.27
N SER A 382 16.19 -22.61 -19.08
CA SER A 382 15.34 -22.16 -20.18
C SER A 382 15.89 -20.92 -20.89
N LYS A 383 16.65 -20.07 -20.19
CA LYS A 383 17.30 -18.87 -20.74
C LYS A 383 18.77 -19.10 -21.07
N ASP A 384 19.29 -20.30 -20.84
CA ASP A 384 20.71 -20.67 -21.01
C ASP A 384 21.66 -19.65 -20.36
N ILE A 385 21.40 -19.29 -19.08
CA ILE A 385 22.18 -18.29 -18.35
C ILE A 385 23.46 -18.93 -17.82
N ARG A 386 24.63 -18.33 -18.09
CA ARG A 386 25.94 -18.79 -17.62
C ARG A 386 26.73 -17.65 -16.98
N ILE A 387 27.54 -17.96 -16.00
CA ILE A 387 28.42 -16.97 -15.37
C ILE A 387 29.38 -16.41 -16.39
N GLY A 388 29.50 -15.09 -16.42
CA GLY A 388 30.32 -14.34 -17.39
C GLY A 388 29.54 -13.82 -18.61
N ASP A 389 28.29 -14.25 -18.81
CA ASP A 389 27.45 -13.75 -19.91
C ASP A 389 27.15 -12.27 -19.77
N ILE A 390 26.93 -11.62 -20.91
CA ILE A 390 26.19 -10.37 -20.96
C ILE A 390 24.70 -10.69 -20.99
N VAL A 391 24.00 -10.23 -19.98
CA VAL A 391 22.55 -10.45 -19.81
C VAL A 391 21.80 -9.14 -19.98
N PHE A 392 20.63 -9.18 -20.60
CA PHE A 392 19.74 -8.04 -20.65
C PHE A 392 18.80 -8.10 -19.45
N ILE A 393 18.69 -6.98 -18.77
CA ILE A 393 17.82 -6.86 -17.61
C ILE A 393 16.79 -5.77 -17.83
N GLU A 394 15.60 -6.00 -17.31
CA GLU A 394 14.53 -5.03 -17.23
C GLU A 394 13.96 -5.00 -15.80
N ARG A 395 13.15 -3.99 -15.50
CA ARG A 395 12.34 -3.98 -14.27
C ARG A 395 10.91 -4.30 -14.64
N ALA A 396 10.47 -5.53 -14.35
CA ALA A 396 9.09 -5.95 -14.57
C ALA A 396 8.13 -5.06 -13.76
N GLY A 397 7.21 -4.39 -14.45
CA GLY A 397 6.27 -3.44 -13.84
C GLY A 397 6.95 -2.26 -13.14
N ASP A 398 8.16 -1.89 -13.56
CA ASP A 398 9.04 -0.88 -12.96
C ASP A 398 9.39 -1.11 -11.47
N VAL A 399 9.26 -2.35 -10.97
CA VAL A 399 9.50 -2.69 -9.57
C VAL A 399 10.61 -3.73 -9.41
N ILE A 400 10.47 -4.91 -10.02
CA ILE A 400 11.35 -6.06 -9.77
C ILE A 400 12.29 -6.28 -10.96
N PRO A 401 13.63 -6.24 -10.77
CA PRO A 401 14.57 -6.54 -11.84
C PRO A 401 14.52 -8.02 -12.20
N GLN A 402 14.52 -8.31 -13.51
CA GLN A 402 14.61 -9.66 -14.06
C GLN A 402 15.54 -9.72 -15.25
N ILE A 403 16.16 -10.87 -15.47
CA ILE A 403 16.91 -11.16 -16.70
C ILE A 403 15.91 -11.59 -17.77
N THR A 404 15.86 -10.86 -18.87
CA THR A 404 14.97 -11.17 -20.00
C THR A 404 15.61 -12.18 -20.94
N ARG A 405 16.88 -11.99 -21.30
CA ARG A 405 17.63 -12.82 -22.23
C ARG A 405 19.14 -12.67 -22.05
N VAL A 406 19.88 -13.58 -22.67
CA VAL A 406 21.34 -13.57 -22.75
C VAL A 406 21.77 -13.07 -24.14
N ASP A 407 22.85 -12.31 -24.21
CA ASP A 407 23.51 -11.97 -25.46
C ASP A 407 24.48 -13.09 -25.87
N LEU A 408 23.96 -14.05 -26.60
CA LEU A 408 24.76 -15.18 -27.08
C LEU A 408 25.91 -14.78 -28.04
N SER A 409 25.81 -13.61 -28.67
CA SER A 409 26.84 -13.13 -29.59
C SER A 409 28.12 -12.69 -28.87
N GLN A 410 28.03 -12.33 -27.61
CA GLN A 410 29.13 -11.89 -26.77
C GLN A 410 29.60 -12.98 -25.78
N ARG A 411 29.03 -14.20 -25.84
CA ARG A 411 29.44 -15.29 -24.96
C ARG A 411 30.85 -15.77 -25.27
N MET A 412 31.74 -15.62 -24.30
CA MET A 412 33.10 -16.17 -24.34
C MET A 412 33.16 -17.44 -23.50
N ASN A 413 33.14 -18.63 -24.11
CA ASN A 413 33.39 -19.95 -23.47
C ASN A 413 32.87 -20.10 -22.05
N GLY A 414 31.58 -20.01 -21.86
CA GLY A 414 30.94 -20.20 -20.56
C GLY A 414 30.89 -21.69 -20.20
N GLN A 415 31.21 -22.02 -18.94
CA GLN A 415 30.93 -23.37 -18.41
C GLN A 415 29.43 -23.56 -18.31
N ASP A 416 28.97 -24.79 -18.58
CA ASP A 416 27.59 -25.15 -18.39
C ASP A 416 27.17 -24.92 -16.93
N PHE A 417 25.96 -24.41 -16.75
CA PHE A 417 25.43 -24.18 -15.43
C PHE A 417 25.11 -25.53 -14.75
N VAL A 418 25.59 -25.68 -13.52
CA VAL A 418 25.24 -26.82 -12.67
C VAL A 418 24.65 -26.29 -11.37
N TYR A 419 23.44 -26.73 -11.05
CA TYR A 419 22.80 -26.34 -9.79
C TYR A 419 23.51 -27.01 -8.61
N ILE A 420 23.49 -26.34 -7.45
CA ILE A 420 24.06 -26.91 -6.22
C ILE A 420 23.21 -28.07 -5.71
N ASN A 421 23.86 -29.12 -5.17
CA ASN A 421 23.18 -30.27 -4.57
C ASN A 421 23.20 -30.25 -3.03
N GLN A 422 23.87 -29.28 -2.42
CA GLN A 422 23.93 -29.11 -0.96
C GLN A 422 23.45 -27.71 -0.55
N CYS A 423 22.83 -27.64 0.61
CA CYS A 423 22.37 -26.38 1.19
C CYS A 423 23.56 -25.46 1.48
N PRO A 424 23.54 -24.20 1.02
CA PRO A 424 24.68 -23.29 1.23
C PRO A 424 24.84 -22.88 2.69
N SER A 425 23.84 -23.12 3.55
CA SER A 425 23.87 -22.76 4.96
C SER A 425 24.24 -23.93 5.89
N CYS A 426 23.65 -25.12 5.69
CA CYS A 426 23.84 -26.26 6.61
C CYS A 426 24.45 -27.48 5.95
N GLN A 427 24.81 -27.45 4.67
CA GLN A 427 25.45 -28.53 3.88
C GLN A 427 24.61 -29.80 3.73
N SER A 428 23.36 -29.82 4.21
CA SER A 428 22.46 -30.96 3.98
C SER A 428 22.12 -31.06 2.49
N GLU A 429 21.89 -32.28 2.02
CA GLU A 429 21.47 -32.55 0.64
C GLU A 429 20.18 -31.82 0.31
N LEU A 430 20.12 -31.25 -0.88
CA LEU A 430 18.93 -30.59 -1.41
C LEU A 430 18.06 -31.63 -2.12
N ILE A 431 16.75 -31.51 -1.94
CA ILE A 431 15.80 -32.34 -2.68
C ILE A 431 14.91 -31.49 -3.57
N ARG A 432 14.52 -32.02 -4.72
CA ARG A 432 13.48 -31.48 -5.57
C ARG A 432 12.33 -32.46 -5.61
N ARG A 433 11.14 -32.03 -5.17
CA ARG A 433 9.95 -32.87 -5.18
C ARG A 433 9.40 -33.00 -6.59
N ASP A 434 8.80 -34.15 -6.88
CA ASP A 434 8.16 -34.37 -8.18
C ASP A 434 7.08 -33.31 -8.45
N GLY A 435 7.16 -32.68 -9.63
CA GLY A 435 6.26 -31.61 -10.02
C GLY A 435 6.55 -30.23 -9.41
N GLU A 436 7.59 -30.07 -8.57
CA GLU A 436 8.03 -28.76 -8.07
C GLU A 436 9.28 -28.29 -8.83
N ALA A 437 9.33 -26.98 -9.15
CA ALA A 437 10.49 -26.35 -9.78
C ALA A 437 11.60 -25.97 -8.76
N ALA A 438 11.30 -25.99 -7.47
CA ALA A 438 12.17 -25.49 -6.42
C ALA A 438 12.96 -26.62 -5.73
N TRP A 439 14.26 -26.42 -5.58
CA TRP A 439 15.11 -27.19 -4.70
C TRP A 439 14.91 -26.78 -3.24
N ARG A 440 14.94 -27.73 -2.32
CA ARG A 440 14.69 -27.50 -0.90
C ARG A 440 15.71 -28.13 0.00
N CYS A 441 16.10 -27.38 1.02
CA CYS A 441 16.78 -27.91 2.19
C CYS A 441 15.74 -28.50 3.16
N ILE A 442 15.80 -29.81 3.41
CA ILE A 442 14.86 -30.52 4.28
C ILE A 442 15.24 -30.47 5.78
N ASN A 443 16.39 -29.92 6.11
CA ASN A 443 16.84 -29.77 7.50
C ASN A 443 16.12 -28.58 8.17
N THR A 444 14.83 -28.71 8.43
CA THR A 444 13.98 -27.62 8.93
C THR A 444 14.27 -27.25 10.38
N ALA A 445 14.84 -28.18 11.17
CA ALA A 445 15.13 -27.97 12.59
C ALA A 445 16.48 -27.27 12.83
N LEU A 446 17.52 -27.62 12.04
CA LEU A 446 18.90 -27.25 12.34
C LEU A 446 19.51 -26.30 11.28
N CYS A 447 18.80 -25.95 10.19
CA CYS A 447 19.35 -25.05 9.19
C CYS A 447 19.35 -23.60 9.70
N PRO A 448 20.52 -22.96 9.90
CA PRO A 448 20.59 -21.61 10.44
C PRO A 448 19.85 -20.56 9.58
N ALA A 449 19.94 -20.69 8.25
CA ALA A 449 19.24 -19.78 7.35
C ALA A 449 17.70 -19.91 7.46
N GLN A 450 17.18 -21.12 7.56
CA GLN A 450 15.74 -21.33 7.76
C GLN A 450 15.26 -20.78 9.09
N ASN A 451 16.04 -21.00 10.18
CA ASN A 451 15.71 -20.46 11.49
C ASN A 451 15.68 -18.93 11.48
N LEU A 452 16.73 -18.29 10.94
CA LEU A 452 16.76 -16.84 10.77
C LEU A 452 15.51 -16.32 10.02
N GLU A 453 15.19 -16.89 8.86
CA GLU A 453 14.08 -16.42 8.04
C GLU A 453 12.70 -16.71 8.68
N LYS A 454 12.55 -17.77 9.49
CA LYS A 454 11.35 -18.02 10.29
C LYS A 454 11.15 -16.92 11.35
N ILE A 455 12.21 -16.55 12.06
CA ILE A 455 12.17 -15.50 13.10
C ILE A 455 11.92 -14.13 12.48
N VAL A 456 12.56 -13.81 11.35
CA VAL A 456 12.34 -12.58 10.61
C VAL A 456 10.90 -12.48 10.14
N TYR A 457 10.34 -13.55 9.61
CA TYR A 457 8.95 -13.60 9.19
C TYR A 457 7.98 -13.41 10.36
N PHE A 458 8.24 -14.12 11.47
CA PHE A 458 7.44 -14.00 12.69
C PHE A 458 7.36 -12.54 13.19
N ALA A 459 8.49 -11.83 13.20
CA ALA A 459 8.55 -10.45 13.66
C ALA A 459 8.03 -9.43 12.64
N SER A 460 7.82 -9.82 11.39
CA SER A 460 7.47 -8.92 10.27
C SER A 460 6.14 -8.20 10.46
N LYS A 461 5.95 -7.08 9.70
CA LYS A 461 4.73 -6.25 9.71
C LYS A 461 3.47 -7.06 9.40
N ASP A 462 3.55 -8.03 8.49
CA ASP A 462 2.41 -8.84 8.08
C ASP A 462 2.04 -9.93 9.09
N ALA A 463 2.96 -10.27 9.99
CA ALA A 463 2.81 -11.26 11.06
C ALA A 463 2.63 -10.58 12.43
N MET A 464 3.53 -10.77 13.39
CA MET A 464 3.40 -10.20 14.73
C MET A 464 3.73 -8.69 14.81
N ASN A 465 4.25 -8.07 13.76
CA ASN A 465 4.55 -6.64 13.66
C ASN A 465 5.36 -6.10 14.85
N ILE A 466 6.48 -6.75 15.15
CA ILE A 466 7.35 -6.37 16.26
C ILE A 466 8.22 -5.18 15.83
N ASN A 467 7.81 -3.98 16.22
CA ASN A 467 8.54 -2.76 15.89
C ASN A 467 9.93 -2.76 16.53
N GLY A 468 10.94 -2.34 15.77
CA GLY A 468 12.34 -2.31 16.22
C GLY A 468 13.09 -3.63 16.05
N LEU A 469 12.46 -4.72 15.59
CA LEU A 469 13.09 -6.02 15.39
C LEU A 469 13.20 -6.36 13.89
N GLY A 470 14.03 -5.60 13.17
CA GLY A 470 14.31 -5.83 11.75
C GLY A 470 15.29 -6.98 11.49
N LYS A 471 15.40 -7.44 10.23
CA LYS A 471 16.22 -8.60 9.81
C LYS A 471 17.67 -8.51 10.30
N ASP A 472 18.33 -7.36 10.16
CA ASP A 472 19.74 -7.20 10.56
C ASP A 472 19.92 -7.27 12.08
N ILE A 473 18.95 -6.75 12.84
CA ILE A 473 18.93 -6.83 14.30
C ILE A 473 18.73 -8.29 14.75
N ILE A 474 17.77 -8.99 14.16
CA ILE A 474 17.53 -10.41 14.43
C ILE A 474 18.78 -11.23 14.15
N LYS A 475 19.40 -11.02 12.99
CA LYS A 475 20.64 -11.70 12.61
C LYS A 475 21.74 -11.48 13.64
N ARG A 476 21.98 -10.22 14.04
CA ARG A 476 22.96 -9.84 15.07
C ARG A 476 22.64 -10.50 16.41
N PHE A 477 21.38 -10.53 16.82
CA PHE A 477 20.96 -11.13 18.07
C PHE A 477 21.09 -12.67 18.07
N ILE A 478 20.88 -13.31 16.95
CA ILE A 478 21.16 -14.75 16.78
C ILE A 478 22.66 -15.03 16.89
N GLU A 479 23.49 -14.24 16.21
CA GLU A 479 24.96 -14.35 16.25
C GLU A 479 25.53 -14.14 17.67
N LEU A 480 24.88 -13.31 18.49
CA LEU A 480 25.22 -13.07 19.89
C LEU A 480 24.58 -14.05 20.88
N GLY A 481 23.74 -14.97 20.40
CA GLY A 481 23.02 -15.93 21.25
C GLY A 481 21.89 -15.33 22.08
N LEU A 482 21.44 -14.10 21.79
CA LEU A 482 20.32 -13.44 22.45
C LEU A 482 18.96 -13.97 21.95
N ILE A 483 18.89 -14.39 20.68
CA ILE A 483 17.72 -15.04 20.08
C ILE A 483 18.16 -16.42 19.61
N LEU A 484 17.47 -17.45 20.07
CA LEU A 484 17.71 -18.86 19.68
C LEU A 484 16.55 -19.40 18.85
N ASP A 485 15.33 -18.99 19.19
CA ASP A 485 14.06 -19.43 18.63
C ASP A 485 13.00 -18.32 18.75
N ILE A 486 11.79 -18.57 18.24
CA ILE A 486 10.68 -17.62 18.31
C ILE A 486 10.32 -17.24 19.75
N PRO A 487 10.14 -18.16 20.73
CA PRO A 487 9.85 -17.81 22.12
C PRO A 487 10.91 -16.91 22.78
N SER A 488 12.18 -17.04 22.43
CA SER A 488 13.27 -16.25 23.02
C SER A 488 13.19 -14.76 22.68
N ILE A 489 12.44 -14.36 21.64
CA ILE A 489 12.12 -12.95 21.34
C ILE A 489 11.47 -12.28 22.55
N TYR A 490 10.57 -13.00 23.24
CA TYR A 490 9.81 -12.52 24.39
C TYR A 490 10.57 -12.67 25.72
N GLN A 491 11.82 -13.12 25.68
CA GLN A 491 12.70 -13.33 26.84
C GLN A 491 14.04 -12.58 26.71
N LEU A 492 14.11 -11.57 25.80
CA LEU A 492 15.33 -10.81 25.57
C LEU A 492 15.84 -10.13 26.85
N ASP A 493 17.15 -10.21 27.07
CA ASP A 493 17.84 -9.47 28.12
C ASP A 493 18.15 -8.04 27.62
N TYR A 494 17.36 -7.08 28.07
CA TYR A 494 17.49 -5.68 27.66
C TYR A 494 18.74 -5.01 28.24
N ASP A 495 19.26 -5.49 29.36
CA ASP A 495 20.48 -4.96 29.96
C ASP A 495 21.71 -5.35 29.13
N GLU A 496 21.72 -6.57 28.57
CA GLU A 496 22.76 -7.00 27.62
C GLU A 496 22.65 -6.24 26.30
N ILE A 497 21.42 -6.01 25.79
CA ILE A 497 21.21 -5.23 24.56
C ILE A 497 21.72 -3.80 24.73
N LEU A 498 21.52 -3.17 25.89
CA LEU A 498 21.96 -1.80 26.15
C LEU A 498 23.50 -1.65 26.08
N LYS A 499 24.25 -2.73 26.30
CA LYS A 499 25.72 -2.73 26.19
C LYS A 499 26.23 -2.79 24.76
N LEU A 500 25.36 -3.12 23.80
CA LEU A 500 25.75 -3.28 22.40
C LEU A 500 25.98 -1.92 21.73
N GLU A 501 26.98 -1.86 20.86
CA GLU A 501 27.24 -0.68 20.05
C GLU A 501 26.04 -0.30 19.19
N GLY A 502 25.66 0.97 19.21
CA GLY A 502 24.52 1.52 18.48
C GLY A 502 23.20 1.50 19.26
N TRP A 503 23.13 0.88 20.44
CA TRP A 503 21.96 0.84 21.30
C TRP A 503 22.04 1.89 22.41
N LYS A 504 20.91 2.59 22.65
CA LYS A 504 20.72 3.57 23.72
C LYS A 504 19.38 3.28 24.42
N GLU A 505 19.18 3.83 25.60
CA GLU A 505 17.96 3.65 26.41
C GLU A 505 16.67 3.75 25.57
N LYS A 506 16.53 4.82 24.76
CA LYS A 506 15.34 5.02 23.92
C LYS A 506 15.15 3.92 22.88
N SER A 507 16.21 3.39 22.27
CA SER A 507 16.09 2.31 21.28
C SER A 507 15.73 0.97 21.93
N VAL A 508 16.27 0.71 23.11
CA VAL A 508 15.92 -0.47 23.92
C VAL A 508 14.47 -0.38 24.40
N GLU A 509 14.03 0.78 24.88
CA GLU A 509 12.65 0.99 25.30
C GLU A 509 11.65 0.82 24.14
N ASN A 510 11.95 1.36 22.96
CA ASN A 510 11.11 1.17 21.77
C ASN A 510 11.01 -0.31 21.37
N LEU A 511 12.12 -1.06 21.41
CA LEU A 511 12.11 -2.49 21.14
C LEU A 511 11.25 -3.26 22.16
N LYS A 512 11.43 -2.94 23.46
CA LYS A 512 10.64 -3.53 24.54
C LYS A 512 9.15 -3.27 24.36
N LEU A 513 8.77 -2.03 24.06
CA LEU A 513 7.38 -1.67 23.78
C LEU A 513 6.82 -2.45 22.57
N GLY A 514 7.56 -2.52 21.45
CA GLY A 514 7.12 -3.27 20.27
C GLY A 514 6.92 -4.76 20.55
N ILE A 515 7.76 -5.37 21.39
CA ILE A 515 7.60 -6.76 21.82
C ILE A 515 6.37 -6.93 22.73
N GLU A 516 6.18 -6.05 23.71
CA GLU A 516 5.02 -6.12 24.62
C GLU A 516 3.70 -5.88 23.89
N GLU A 517 3.64 -4.90 22.99
CA GLU A 517 2.47 -4.64 22.14
C GLU A 517 2.10 -5.85 21.29
N SER A 518 3.10 -6.56 20.76
CA SER A 518 2.87 -7.72 19.90
C SER A 518 2.19 -8.88 20.62
N LYS A 519 2.32 -8.99 21.94
CA LYS A 519 1.66 -10.05 22.74
C LYS A 519 0.13 -9.98 22.66
N GLY A 520 -0.42 -8.77 22.54
CA GLY A 520 -1.87 -8.52 22.45
C GLY A 520 -2.44 -8.67 21.04
N ASN A 521 -1.66 -9.04 20.05
CA ASN A 521 -2.14 -9.21 18.69
C ASN A 521 -3.27 -10.24 18.59
N GLU A 522 -4.17 -10.05 17.62
CA GLU A 522 -5.24 -10.99 17.33
C GLU A 522 -4.69 -12.35 16.88
N MET A 523 -5.37 -13.44 17.24
CA MET A 523 -4.97 -14.84 16.98
C MET A 523 -4.66 -15.08 15.48
N HIS A 524 -5.36 -14.42 14.54
CA HIS A 524 -5.06 -14.60 13.12
C HIS A 524 -3.66 -14.13 12.74
N ARG A 525 -3.11 -13.11 13.41
CA ARG A 525 -1.74 -12.64 13.16
C ARG A 525 -0.71 -13.65 13.63
N LEU A 526 -0.97 -14.29 14.77
CA LEU A 526 -0.12 -15.39 15.23
C LEU A 526 -0.18 -16.57 14.25
N LEU A 527 -1.37 -16.95 13.75
CA LEU A 527 -1.50 -18.00 12.72
C LEU A 527 -0.66 -17.69 11.46
N ILE A 528 -0.65 -16.44 11.01
CA ILE A 528 0.23 -16.00 9.90
C ILE A 528 1.69 -16.16 10.30
N ALA A 529 2.06 -15.68 11.50
CA ALA A 529 3.43 -15.65 11.99
C ALA A 529 4.06 -17.04 12.13
N LEU A 530 3.26 -18.07 12.43
CA LEU A 530 3.69 -19.47 12.50
C LEU A 530 4.16 -20.01 11.14
N GLY A 531 3.79 -19.35 10.04
CA GLY A 531 4.30 -19.67 8.70
C GLY A 531 3.91 -21.03 8.16
N ILE A 532 2.76 -21.56 8.57
CA ILE A 532 2.23 -22.86 8.12
C ILE A 532 2.01 -22.79 6.60
N ASP A 533 2.48 -23.82 5.88
CA ASP A 533 2.39 -23.84 4.42
C ASP A 533 0.94 -23.80 3.93
N GLY A 534 0.64 -22.84 3.06
CA GLY A 534 -0.72 -22.58 2.55
C GLY A 534 -1.60 -21.68 3.43
N VAL A 535 -1.15 -21.29 4.65
CA VAL A 535 -1.90 -20.37 5.52
C VAL A 535 -1.48 -18.92 5.26
N GLY A 536 -2.23 -18.23 4.42
CA GLY A 536 -2.10 -16.79 4.19
C GLY A 536 -3.09 -15.98 5.04
N ASN A 537 -3.11 -14.64 4.87
CA ASN A 537 -3.93 -13.72 5.67
C ASN A 537 -5.44 -14.09 5.64
N THR A 538 -5.99 -14.38 4.46
CA THR A 538 -7.42 -14.75 4.33
C THR A 538 -7.73 -16.03 5.09
N MET A 539 -6.90 -17.08 4.92
CA MET A 539 -7.08 -18.35 5.60
C MET A 539 -6.91 -18.23 7.13
N ALA A 540 -5.89 -17.50 7.58
CA ALA A 540 -5.66 -17.26 9.00
C ALA A 540 -6.85 -16.56 9.66
N LYS A 541 -7.46 -15.57 9.01
CA LYS A 541 -8.68 -14.90 9.48
C LYS A 541 -9.89 -15.84 9.50
N SER A 542 -10.02 -16.71 8.51
CA SER A 542 -11.08 -17.73 8.47
C SER A 542 -10.92 -18.73 9.62
N LEU A 543 -9.70 -19.23 9.84
CA LEU A 543 -9.40 -20.17 10.94
C LEU A 543 -9.61 -19.56 12.32
N ALA A 544 -9.19 -18.30 12.53
CA ALA A 544 -9.37 -17.58 13.79
C ALA A 544 -10.85 -17.38 14.19
N LYS A 545 -11.76 -17.44 13.23
CA LYS A 545 -13.22 -17.39 13.48
C LYS A 545 -13.83 -18.74 13.83
N LYS A 546 -13.10 -19.86 13.65
CA LYS A 546 -13.62 -21.21 13.88
C LYS A 546 -13.45 -21.71 15.32
N LEU A 547 -12.39 -21.26 16.00
CA LEU A 547 -12.11 -21.63 17.38
C LEU A 547 -11.75 -20.43 18.23
N SER A 548 -12.16 -20.48 19.49
CA SER A 548 -11.81 -19.47 20.49
C SER A 548 -10.40 -19.64 21.06
N TYR A 549 -9.76 -20.78 20.82
CA TYR A 549 -8.44 -21.09 21.36
C TYR A 549 -7.57 -21.90 20.36
N LEU A 550 -6.38 -21.37 20.06
CA LEU A 550 -5.51 -21.91 19.00
C LEU A 550 -5.07 -23.38 19.24
N LEU A 551 -4.83 -23.76 20.48
CA LEU A 551 -4.40 -25.11 20.81
C LEU A 551 -5.49 -26.17 20.65
N ASP A 552 -6.76 -25.81 20.48
CA ASP A 552 -7.83 -26.76 20.21
C ASP A 552 -7.71 -27.39 18.83
N PHE A 553 -6.97 -26.76 17.91
CA PHE A 553 -6.64 -27.34 16.60
C PHE A 553 -5.86 -28.66 16.65
N LYS A 554 -5.18 -28.95 17.77
CA LYS A 554 -4.52 -30.26 18.00
C LYS A 554 -5.50 -31.44 17.98
N HIS A 555 -6.79 -31.21 18.12
CA HIS A 555 -7.82 -32.25 18.12
C HIS A 555 -8.46 -32.46 16.74
N TYR A 556 -8.10 -31.65 15.72
CA TYR A 556 -8.69 -31.77 14.40
C TYR A 556 -8.07 -32.89 13.59
N SER A 557 -8.91 -33.80 13.06
CA SER A 557 -8.50 -34.78 12.05
C SER A 557 -8.34 -34.12 10.66
N ILE A 558 -7.71 -34.83 9.73
CA ILE A 558 -7.57 -34.37 8.34
C ILE A 558 -8.94 -34.15 7.71
N GLU A 559 -9.92 -35.00 7.98
CA GLU A 559 -11.29 -34.90 7.46
C GLU A 559 -11.99 -33.65 8.04
N GLN A 560 -11.78 -33.36 9.30
CA GLN A 560 -12.32 -32.15 9.94
C GLN A 560 -11.71 -30.88 9.32
N TRP A 561 -10.39 -30.88 9.04
CA TRP A 561 -9.76 -29.80 8.31
C TRP A 561 -10.37 -29.62 6.92
N GLN A 562 -10.59 -30.70 6.16
CA GLN A 562 -11.18 -30.66 4.82
C GLN A 562 -12.67 -30.27 4.82
N SER A 563 -13.36 -30.35 5.95
CA SER A 563 -14.75 -29.89 6.06
C SER A 563 -14.87 -28.35 6.17
N ILE A 564 -13.78 -27.65 6.35
CA ILE A 564 -13.73 -26.19 6.37
C ILE A 564 -13.65 -25.69 4.92
N ASP A 565 -14.46 -24.70 4.58
CA ASP A 565 -14.47 -24.10 3.25
C ASP A 565 -13.05 -23.58 2.89
N ASP A 566 -12.64 -23.75 1.63
CA ASP A 566 -11.35 -23.39 1.05
C ASP A 566 -10.13 -24.18 1.57
N ILE A 567 -10.32 -25.25 2.36
CA ILE A 567 -9.25 -26.16 2.79
C ILE A 567 -9.26 -27.43 1.95
N GLY A 568 -8.35 -27.47 0.98
CA GLY A 568 -8.08 -28.67 0.18
C GLY A 568 -7.16 -29.68 0.88
N PRO A 569 -6.99 -30.89 0.31
CA PRO A 569 -6.19 -31.96 0.93
C PRO A 569 -4.77 -31.57 1.33
N LYS A 570 -4.08 -30.78 0.51
CA LYS A 570 -2.70 -30.33 0.76
C LYS A 570 -2.60 -29.41 1.99
N LEU A 571 -3.51 -28.44 2.09
CA LEU A 571 -3.54 -27.50 3.22
C LEU A 571 -3.99 -28.22 4.51
N ALA A 572 -4.97 -29.13 4.41
CA ALA A 572 -5.42 -29.96 5.53
C ALA A 572 -4.26 -30.77 6.13
N GLN A 573 -3.42 -31.36 5.27
CA GLN A 573 -2.23 -32.11 5.70
C GLN A 573 -1.22 -31.17 6.39
N SER A 574 -0.94 -29.99 5.82
CA SER A 574 0.01 -29.02 6.42
C SER A 574 -0.44 -28.56 7.81
N LEU A 575 -1.75 -28.28 7.98
CA LEU A 575 -2.34 -27.90 9.26
C LEU A 575 -2.27 -29.05 10.26
N TYR A 576 -2.65 -30.26 9.83
CA TYR A 576 -2.58 -31.47 10.66
C TYR A 576 -1.16 -31.71 11.17
N ASP A 577 -0.17 -31.73 10.27
CA ASP A 577 1.23 -31.95 10.62
C ASP A 577 1.76 -30.91 11.61
N PHE A 578 1.37 -29.65 11.41
CA PHE A 578 1.80 -28.56 12.29
C PHE A 578 1.24 -28.71 13.70
N PHE A 579 -0.08 -28.92 13.85
CA PHE A 579 -0.74 -28.99 15.18
C PHE A 579 -0.62 -30.34 15.86
N HIS A 580 -0.06 -31.38 15.19
CA HIS A 580 0.27 -32.66 15.79
C HIS A 580 1.77 -32.84 16.06
N SER A 581 2.59 -31.82 15.72
CA SER A 581 4.01 -31.79 16.08
C SER A 581 4.18 -31.43 17.55
N GLU A 582 4.84 -32.30 18.34
CA GLU A 582 5.14 -32.03 19.76
C GLU A 582 6.01 -30.79 19.92
N GLU A 583 6.96 -30.55 19.01
CA GLU A 583 7.83 -29.38 19.01
C GLU A 583 7.03 -28.09 18.83
N ASN A 584 6.10 -28.05 17.85
CA ASN A 584 5.25 -26.87 17.59
C ASN A 584 4.27 -26.62 18.75
N LEU A 585 3.70 -27.68 19.33
CA LEU A 585 2.82 -27.52 20.48
C LEU A 585 3.59 -27.01 21.71
N ALA A 586 4.80 -27.49 21.96
CA ALA A 586 5.65 -26.98 23.04
C ALA A 586 6.00 -25.50 22.83
N MET A 587 6.31 -25.10 21.60
CA MET A 587 6.54 -23.70 21.23
C MET A 587 5.32 -22.84 21.52
N LEU A 588 4.11 -23.26 21.12
CA LEU A 588 2.86 -22.54 21.36
C LEU A 588 2.56 -22.38 22.85
N LEU A 589 2.71 -23.45 23.64
CA LEU A 589 2.56 -23.41 25.11
C LEU A 589 3.57 -22.44 25.76
N LYS A 590 4.80 -22.43 25.26
CA LYS A 590 5.82 -21.49 25.72
C LYS A 590 5.44 -20.04 25.38
N LEU A 591 4.97 -19.76 24.17
CA LEU A 591 4.49 -18.43 23.77
C LEU A 591 3.34 -17.97 24.66
N GLU A 592 2.36 -18.84 24.95
CA GLU A 592 1.26 -18.54 25.87
C GLU A 592 1.78 -18.20 27.27
N SER A 593 2.71 -18.99 27.81
CA SER A 593 3.33 -18.74 29.12
C SER A 593 4.07 -17.39 29.19
N LEU A 594 4.50 -16.85 28.06
CA LEU A 594 5.18 -15.55 27.92
C LEU A 594 4.18 -14.41 27.66
N GLY A 595 2.88 -14.70 27.66
CA GLY A 595 1.81 -13.71 27.53
C GLY A 595 1.37 -13.42 26.09
N VAL A 596 1.80 -14.21 25.10
CA VAL A 596 1.31 -14.06 23.72
C VAL A 596 -0.14 -14.57 23.64
N ASN A 597 -0.98 -13.81 22.98
CA ASN A 597 -2.40 -14.12 22.84
C ASN A 597 -2.64 -15.30 21.86
N LEU A 598 -3.12 -16.42 22.39
CA LEU A 598 -3.57 -17.58 21.61
C LEU A 598 -5.09 -17.66 21.51
N ARG A 599 -5.83 -16.65 21.99
CA ARG A 599 -7.29 -16.65 22.00
C ARG A 599 -7.84 -15.82 20.86
N GLY A 600 -8.85 -16.38 20.20
CA GLY A 600 -9.67 -15.67 19.21
C GLY A 600 -10.75 -14.82 19.87
N ALA A 601 -11.54 -14.13 19.05
CA ALA A 601 -12.76 -13.48 19.55
C ALA A 601 -13.70 -14.55 20.15
N GLU A 602 -14.37 -14.23 21.26
CA GLU A 602 -15.38 -15.12 21.82
C GLU A 602 -16.48 -15.35 20.78
N ILE A 603 -16.62 -16.61 20.34
CA ILE A 603 -17.72 -16.99 19.46
C ILE A 603 -18.98 -17.02 20.30
N ASN A 604 -19.86 -16.07 20.10
CA ASN A 604 -21.15 -16.04 20.81
C ASN A 604 -22.10 -17.10 20.21
N ILE A 605 -21.89 -18.35 20.62
CA ILE A 605 -22.73 -19.49 20.21
C ILE A 605 -24.19 -19.41 20.73
N SER A 606 -24.46 -18.52 21.68
CA SER A 606 -25.78 -18.23 22.20
C SER A 606 -26.43 -17.00 21.57
N GLY A 607 -25.74 -16.32 20.64
CA GLY A 607 -26.27 -15.14 19.97
C GLY A 607 -27.49 -15.44 19.09
N ILE A 608 -28.41 -14.49 19.01
CA ILE A 608 -29.67 -14.63 18.23
C ILE A 608 -29.42 -14.86 16.72
N LEU A 609 -28.24 -14.49 16.23
CA LEU A 609 -27.82 -14.65 14.83
C LEU A 609 -26.86 -15.84 14.60
N PHE A 610 -26.61 -16.65 15.62
CA PHE A 610 -25.70 -17.80 15.49
C PHE A 610 -26.14 -18.74 14.37
N GLY A 611 -25.19 -19.08 13.48
CA GLY A 611 -25.43 -19.92 12.31
C GLY A 611 -26.17 -19.24 11.14
N LYS A 612 -26.47 -17.92 11.24
CA LYS A 612 -27.05 -17.16 10.13
C LYS A 612 -25.97 -16.43 9.35
N GLN A 613 -25.95 -16.59 8.03
CA GLN A 613 -25.12 -15.82 7.11
C GLN A 613 -25.91 -14.62 6.57
N ILE A 614 -25.39 -13.42 6.79
CA ILE A 614 -26.01 -12.15 6.40
C ILE A 614 -25.19 -11.55 5.24
N VAL A 615 -25.86 -11.12 4.17
CA VAL A 615 -25.22 -10.46 3.01
C VAL A 615 -25.80 -9.05 2.86
N PHE A 616 -24.94 -8.07 2.64
CA PHE A 616 -25.33 -6.70 2.35
C PHE A 616 -25.36 -6.43 0.84
N THR A 617 -26.28 -5.59 0.39
CA THR A 617 -26.34 -5.11 -0.99
C THR A 617 -26.69 -3.63 -1.06
N GLY A 618 -25.95 -2.90 -1.92
CA GLY A 618 -26.16 -1.45 -2.13
C GLY A 618 -25.56 -0.53 -1.07
N PHE A 619 -24.96 -1.08 -0.01
CA PHE A 619 -24.28 -0.30 1.04
C PHE A 619 -23.33 -1.20 1.84
N ARG A 620 -22.47 -0.57 2.65
CA ARG A 620 -21.64 -1.21 3.67
C ARG A 620 -21.78 -0.44 4.99
N ASN A 621 -21.94 -1.14 6.09
CA ASN A 621 -22.04 -0.56 7.43
C ASN A 621 -21.20 -1.38 8.41
N THR A 622 -19.97 -0.92 8.65
CA THR A 622 -18.99 -1.61 9.51
C THR A 622 -19.43 -1.74 10.95
N ASP A 623 -20.23 -0.82 11.47
CA ASP A 623 -20.73 -0.89 12.85
C ASP A 623 -21.83 -1.93 12.97
N LEU A 624 -22.68 -2.04 11.95
CA LEU A 624 -23.70 -3.08 11.87
C LEU A 624 -23.05 -4.46 11.64
N GLU A 625 -22.00 -4.56 10.81
CA GLU A 625 -21.23 -5.78 10.64
C GLU A 625 -20.65 -6.27 11.98
N LYS A 626 -20.02 -5.40 12.77
CA LYS A 626 -19.51 -5.74 14.11
C LYS A 626 -20.60 -6.18 15.09
N LYS A 627 -21.75 -5.53 15.07
CA LYS A 627 -22.89 -5.93 15.90
C LYS A 627 -23.40 -7.31 15.50
N ILE A 628 -23.54 -7.61 14.21
CA ILE A 628 -23.95 -8.93 13.70
C ILE A 628 -22.96 -10.00 14.17
N GLU A 629 -21.66 -9.76 14.00
CA GLU A 629 -20.62 -10.68 14.45
C GLU A 629 -20.66 -10.90 15.98
N SER A 630 -20.89 -9.85 16.76
CA SER A 630 -21.06 -9.96 18.23
C SER A 630 -22.29 -10.75 18.65
N LEU A 631 -23.31 -10.84 17.80
CA LEU A 631 -24.53 -11.65 18.00
C LEU A 631 -24.42 -13.05 17.38
N GLY A 632 -23.22 -13.46 16.95
CA GLY A 632 -22.93 -14.79 16.42
C GLY A 632 -23.26 -14.98 14.92
N GLY A 633 -23.63 -13.91 14.19
CA GLY A 633 -23.91 -13.97 12.76
C GLY A 633 -22.62 -13.90 11.90
N GLU A 634 -22.67 -14.44 10.69
CA GLU A 634 -21.57 -14.39 9.71
C GLU A 634 -21.90 -13.37 8.59
N ILE A 635 -20.93 -12.52 8.24
CA ILE A 635 -21.06 -11.61 7.10
C ILE A 635 -20.56 -12.28 5.82
N GLY A 636 -21.44 -12.43 4.84
CA GLY A 636 -21.12 -12.99 3.52
C GLY A 636 -20.83 -11.90 2.49
N ASN A 637 -19.80 -12.08 1.65
CA ASN A 637 -19.46 -11.16 0.57
C ASN A 637 -20.35 -11.33 -0.68
N SER A 638 -20.90 -12.52 -0.86
CA SER A 638 -21.75 -12.86 -2.02
C SER A 638 -22.98 -13.65 -1.61
N LEU A 639 -24.06 -13.45 -2.36
CA LEU A 639 -25.31 -14.18 -2.14
C LEU A 639 -25.18 -15.61 -2.65
N SER A 640 -25.53 -16.56 -1.81
CA SER A 640 -25.56 -18.00 -2.12
C SER A 640 -26.76 -18.68 -1.50
N LYS A 641 -26.99 -19.96 -1.79
CA LYS A 641 -28.03 -20.76 -1.12
C LYS A 641 -27.81 -20.96 0.38
N LYS A 642 -26.58 -20.68 0.87
CA LYS A 642 -26.24 -20.71 2.32
C LYS A 642 -26.60 -19.40 3.02
N THR A 643 -26.89 -18.32 2.27
CA THR A 643 -27.23 -17.01 2.83
C THR A 643 -28.59 -17.10 3.53
N SER A 644 -28.66 -16.65 4.77
CA SER A 644 -29.90 -16.65 5.56
C SER A 644 -30.70 -15.37 5.36
N ILE A 645 -30.00 -14.20 5.31
CA ILE A 645 -30.66 -12.89 5.22
C ILE A 645 -29.88 -12.02 4.23
N LEU A 646 -30.60 -11.35 3.32
CA LEU A 646 -30.09 -10.28 2.50
C LEU A 646 -30.56 -8.93 3.06
N VAL A 647 -29.62 -8.10 3.51
CA VAL A 647 -29.93 -6.75 4.03
C VAL A 647 -29.65 -5.71 2.95
N MET A 648 -30.62 -4.83 2.69
CA MET A 648 -30.56 -3.81 1.65
C MET A 648 -31.15 -2.48 2.13
N LYS A 649 -30.86 -1.38 1.44
CA LYS A 649 -31.42 -0.07 1.82
C LYS A 649 -32.92 0.00 1.59
N GLU A 650 -33.41 -0.48 0.44
CA GLU A 650 -34.81 -0.43 0.03
C GLU A 650 -35.18 -1.71 -0.72
N LYS A 651 -36.32 -2.30 -0.40
CA LYS A 651 -36.86 -3.46 -1.11
C LYS A 651 -37.49 -3.02 -2.44
N GLY A 652 -37.45 -3.91 -3.44
CA GLY A 652 -38.06 -3.65 -4.74
C GLY A 652 -37.11 -2.89 -5.71
N SER A 653 -35.83 -2.80 -5.40
CA SER A 653 -34.81 -2.18 -6.27
C SER A 653 -34.60 -2.91 -7.60
N GLY A 654 -35.08 -4.18 -7.70
CA GLY A 654 -34.90 -5.03 -8.89
C GLY A 654 -33.45 -5.45 -9.14
N SER A 655 -32.57 -5.26 -8.17
CA SER A 655 -31.14 -5.61 -8.28
C SER A 655 -30.94 -7.12 -8.54
N SER A 656 -29.84 -7.46 -9.19
CA SER A 656 -29.52 -8.87 -9.49
C SER A 656 -29.40 -9.73 -8.20
N LYS A 657 -28.95 -9.16 -7.09
CA LYS A 657 -28.88 -9.84 -5.79
C LYS A 657 -30.26 -10.04 -5.18
N GLU A 658 -31.14 -9.05 -5.28
CA GLU A 658 -32.52 -9.16 -4.78
C GLU A 658 -33.31 -10.27 -5.52
N LYS A 659 -33.21 -10.31 -6.86
CA LYS A 659 -33.83 -11.36 -7.68
C LYS A 659 -33.30 -12.75 -7.30
N LYS A 660 -31.97 -12.90 -7.18
CA LYS A 660 -31.34 -14.15 -6.75
C LYS A 660 -31.73 -14.56 -5.34
N ALA A 661 -31.91 -13.59 -4.42
CA ALA A 661 -32.36 -13.89 -3.06
C ALA A 661 -33.75 -14.49 -3.05
N LEU A 662 -34.65 -13.94 -3.86
CA LEU A 662 -36.01 -14.48 -4.03
C LEU A 662 -35.97 -15.88 -4.64
N ASP A 663 -35.14 -16.10 -5.66
CA ASP A 663 -34.97 -17.42 -6.31
C ASP A 663 -34.40 -18.48 -5.34
N TYR A 664 -33.55 -18.08 -4.40
CA TYR A 664 -32.96 -18.98 -3.40
C TYR A 664 -33.79 -19.13 -2.14
N GLY A 665 -34.89 -18.38 -2.01
CA GLY A 665 -35.72 -18.35 -0.81
C GLY A 665 -35.03 -17.67 0.39
N VAL A 666 -34.06 -16.78 0.13
CA VAL A 666 -33.34 -16.00 1.15
C VAL A 666 -34.24 -14.87 1.63
N GLU A 667 -34.30 -14.68 2.94
CA GLU A 667 -35.07 -13.60 3.56
C GLU A 667 -34.45 -12.23 3.22
N VAL A 668 -35.28 -11.30 2.71
CA VAL A 668 -34.84 -9.96 2.31
C VAL A 668 -35.36 -8.93 3.31
N MET A 669 -34.48 -8.14 3.92
CA MET A 669 -34.82 -7.11 4.92
C MET A 669 -34.22 -5.76 4.53
N THR A 670 -34.88 -4.67 4.95
CA THR A 670 -34.21 -3.36 5.00
C THR A 670 -33.31 -3.28 6.24
N VAL A 671 -32.45 -2.25 6.30
CA VAL A 671 -31.58 -2.03 7.47
C VAL A 671 -32.43 -1.85 8.73
N GLU A 672 -33.49 -1.03 8.63
CA GLU A 672 -34.37 -0.73 9.78
C GLU A 672 -35.11 -1.99 10.23
N GLU A 673 -35.61 -2.83 9.32
CA GLU A 673 -36.27 -4.09 9.65
C GLU A 673 -35.29 -5.03 10.38
N PHE A 674 -34.06 -5.13 9.85
CA PHE A 674 -33.04 -5.99 10.45
C PHE A 674 -32.62 -5.50 11.84
N GLU A 675 -32.34 -4.21 11.99
CA GLU A 675 -31.96 -3.62 13.28
C GLU A 675 -33.13 -3.77 14.33
N SER A 676 -34.36 -3.54 13.92
CA SER A 676 -35.53 -3.70 14.80
C SER A 676 -35.76 -5.14 15.30
N LEU A 677 -35.34 -6.15 14.47
CA LEU A 677 -35.60 -7.56 14.77
C LEU A 677 -34.46 -8.22 15.56
N TYR A 678 -33.20 -7.77 15.32
CA TYR A 678 -32.02 -8.49 15.80
C TYR A 678 -31.08 -7.62 16.65
N ILE A 679 -31.19 -6.29 16.59
CA ILE A 679 -30.33 -5.33 17.29
C ILE A 679 -31.09 -4.43 18.24
#